data_9ce2f9656c8dde3432431dcc9ae34a46
#
_entry.id   9ce2f9656c8dde3432431dcc9ae34a46
#
_cell.length_a   1.000
_cell.length_b   1.000
_cell.length_c   1.000
_cell.angle_alpha   90.00
_cell.angle_beta   90.00
_cell.angle_gamma   90.00
#
_symmetry.space_group_name_H-M   'P 1'
#
loop_
_entity.id
_entity.type
_entity.pdbx_description
1 polymer ?
#
loop_
_entity_poly.entity_id
_entity_poly.type
_entity_poly.pdbx_seq_one_letter_code
_entity_poly.pdbx_strand_id
1 'polypeptide(L)'
;MPRQYSLENTRNIGIMAHIDAGKTTTTERILFYTGVNYRLGETHEGTATMDWMEQEQERGITITSAATTCHWKGVRINIIDTPGHVDFTVEVERSLRVLDGAVTVLCAKGGVEPQTETVWRQADQYHVPRLVYVNKMDMMGAAFFNVLKMMDERLKCNAVPIQLPIGSEDTFRGVIDLIKMKAYIFYDELGKDMREEEIPADMQELASSYRDHMLESISEEDDQIMTLYLEGEDIPEKMIRAALRKATIANKTVPVTCGSSYKNKGVQELLDAIVEYMPSPLDKKAVTGINPKTEEDETREPSDDAPFAALAFKIMTDPYVGKLAFFRVYSGCLEAGKTVLNTNKNQRERMGRILLMHANHREDLPVVYSGDIAAAVGLKNTTTGDTLCDEKHPIVLENMVFPEPVIRVAIEPKTKAGQEKMGIALSKLAEEDPTFKTYTDEETGQTIIAGMGELHLEIIVDRLLREFKVEANVGAPQVAYKETIRKKVNQETKYARQSGGKGQYGHVKITVEPNESGKGFEFINATVGGSIPKEFIPAVEQGIRGAMEAGVLAGFPVVDVKVTLYDGSYHEVDSSELAFKIAGSMAFKEACQKADPVILEPIMKVCIIVPDEYMGDVIGDVTSRRGNIAGLTQRNGAQQIDCFVPLSEMFGYATNLRSRTQGRGQFTMEPSHYVELSKNLADAVISKRRGV
;
A
#
# COMPACT_ATOMS: atom_id res chain seq x y z
N MET A 1 -23.29 23.98 11.86
CA MET A 1 -22.51 25.19 11.55
C MET A 1 -22.18 25.15 10.06
N PRO A 2 -22.06 26.29 9.34
CA PRO A 2 -21.61 26.25 7.96
C PRO A 2 -20.14 25.76 7.91
N ARG A 3 -19.78 25.03 6.84
CA ARG A 3 -18.40 24.58 6.66
C ARG A 3 -17.46 25.78 6.48
N GLN A 4 -16.26 25.65 7.01
CA GLN A 4 -15.25 26.72 6.99
C GLN A 4 -14.59 26.89 5.62
N TYR A 5 -14.35 25.77 4.92
CA TYR A 5 -13.75 25.72 3.58
C TYR A 5 -14.67 24.98 2.62
N SER A 6 -14.90 25.53 1.43
CA SER A 6 -15.68 24.85 0.40
C SER A 6 -14.97 23.59 -0.09
N LEU A 7 -15.72 22.66 -0.70
CA LEU A 7 -15.14 21.47 -1.36
C LEU A 7 -14.10 21.84 -2.43
N GLU A 8 -14.37 22.89 -3.19
CA GLU A 8 -13.47 23.42 -4.21
C GLU A 8 -12.12 23.87 -3.62
N ASN A 9 -12.15 24.43 -2.41
CA ASN A 9 -10.98 24.91 -1.67
C ASN A 9 -10.43 23.87 -0.68
N THR A 10 -10.59 22.60 -0.98
CA THR A 10 -10.03 21.49 -0.21
C THR A 10 -9.12 20.64 -1.12
N ARG A 11 -8.00 20.18 -0.59
CA ARG A 11 -7.08 19.24 -1.25
C ARG A 11 -6.78 18.10 -0.30
N ASN A 12 -6.99 16.86 -0.76
CA ASN A 12 -6.63 15.66 -0.02
C ASN A 12 -5.47 15.01 -0.76
N ILE A 13 -4.26 15.18 -0.26
CA ILE A 13 -3.04 14.76 -0.95
C ILE A 13 -2.23 13.78 -0.11
N GLY A 14 -1.58 12.83 -0.80
CA GLY A 14 -0.53 12.00 -0.22
C GLY A 14 0.85 12.50 -0.60
N ILE A 15 1.81 12.36 0.31
CA ILE A 15 3.21 12.55 -0.03
C ILE A 15 3.86 11.17 -0.06
N MET A 16 4.35 10.78 -1.23
CA MET A 16 4.97 9.49 -1.47
C MET A 16 6.39 9.66 -2.04
N ALA A 17 7.28 8.76 -1.67
CA ALA A 17 8.67 8.81 -2.07
C ALA A 17 9.35 7.47 -1.83
N HIS A 18 10.51 7.25 -2.44
CA HIS A 18 11.43 6.21 -1.97
C HIS A 18 12.12 6.62 -0.66
N ILE A 19 12.80 5.67 -0.04
CA ILE A 19 13.58 5.91 1.18
C ILE A 19 14.65 6.99 0.89
N ASP A 20 14.84 7.89 1.82
CA ASP A 20 15.81 8.99 1.74
C ASP A 20 15.61 10.01 0.60
N ALA A 21 14.47 10.04 -0.07
CA ALA A 21 14.17 11.14 -1.02
C ALA A 21 13.95 12.49 -0.35
N GLY A 22 13.75 12.49 0.98
CA GLY A 22 13.45 13.67 1.77
C GLY A 22 11.97 13.97 1.92
N LYS A 23 11.14 12.93 1.90
CA LYS A 23 9.69 13.00 2.10
C LYS A 23 9.31 13.73 3.38
N THR A 24 9.73 13.22 4.53
CA THR A 24 9.42 13.81 5.85
C THR A 24 9.96 15.23 5.97
N THR A 25 11.18 15.49 5.48
CA THR A 25 11.74 16.85 5.43
C THR A 25 10.85 17.79 4.61
N THR A 26 10.35 17.33 3.46
CA THR A 26 9.44 18.14 2.63
C THR A 26 8.14 18.43 3.36
N THR A 27 7.53 17.43 4.00
CA THR A 27 6.31 17.59 4.80
C THR A 27 6.54 18.59 5.97
N GLU A 28 7.64 18.48 6.70
CA GLU A 28 7.99 19.41 7.79
C GLU A 28 8.15 20.85 7.27
N ARG A 29 8.73 21.05 6.10
CA ARG A 29 8.84 22.38 5.48
C ARG A 29 7.49 22.94 5.05
N ILE A 30 6.61 22.09 4.52
CA ILE A 30 5.21 22.47 4.23
C ILE A 30 4.52 22.95 5.51
N LEU A 31 4.63 22.20 6.61
CA LEU A 31 4.03 22.57 7.89
C LEU A 31 4.63 23.86 8.47
N PHE A 32 5.92 24.11 8.27
CA PHE A 32 6.58 25.32 8.70
C PHE A 32 6.08 26.55 7.92
N TYR A 33 6.04 26.49 6.57
CA TYR A 33 5.60 27.63 5.77
C TYR A 33 4.10 27.93 5.90
N THR A 34 3.31 26.92 6.21
CA THR A 34 1.86 27.08 6.46
C THR A 34 1.56 27.54 7.91
N GLY A 35 2.58 27.69 8.76
CA GLY A 35 2.44 28.17 10.12
C GLY A 35 1.88 27.14 11.12
N VAL A 36 1.81 25.87 10.75
CA VAL A 36 1.41 24.78 11.65
C VAL A 36 2.54 24.48 12.64
N ASN A 37 3.78 24.46 12.17
CA ASN A 37 4.97 24.30 12.99
C ASN A 37 5.74 25.63 13.12
N TYR A 38 6.17 25.93 14.34
CA TYR A 38 6.99 27.13 14.61
C TYR A 38 8.49 26.88 14.48
N ARG A 39 8.92 25.61 14.44
CA ARG A 39 10.31 25.18 14.30
C ARG A 39 10.44 24.21 13.14
N LEU A 40 11.60 24.21 12.52
CA LEU A 40 11.97 23.24 11.51
C LEU A 40 12.29 21.91 12.20
N GLY A 41 11.50 20.87 11.91
CA GLY A 41 11.79 19.51 12.34
C GLY A 41 12.83 18.87 11.41
N GLU A 42 13.77 18.11 11.97
CA GLU A 42 14.78 17.36 11.23
C GLU A 42 14.66 15.86 11.53
N THR A 43 14.61 15.04 10.49
CA THR A 43 14.49 13.57 10.61
C THR A 43 15.70 12.96 11.30
N HIS A 44 16.91 13.40 10.96
CA HIS A 44 18.15 12.88 11.55
C HIS A 44 18.33 13.23 13.03
N GLU A 45 17.64 14.25 13.52
CA GLU A 45 17.66 14.66 14.92
C GLU A 45 16.46 14.10 15.71
N GLY A 46 15.57 13.35 15.07
CA GLY A 46 14.34 12.81 15.69
C GLY A 46 13.35 13.89 16.14
N THR A 47 13.42 15.09 15.53
CA THR A 47 12.57 16.24 15.90
C THR A 47 11.40 16.45 14.94
N ALA A 48 11.24 15.58 13.93
CA ALA A 48 10.17 15.67 12.95
C ALA A 48 8.81 15.38 13.60
N THR A 49 7.82 16.23 13.33
CA THR A 49 6.47 16.16 13.91
C THR A 49 5.68 14.99 13.34
N MET A 50 5.92 14.64 12.07
CA MET A 50 5.19 13.57 11.38
C MET A 50 5.68 12.18 11.77
N ASP A 51 6.97 12.02 12.09
CA ASP A 51 7.55 10.76 12.57
C ASP A 51 7.40 10.74 14.12
N TRP A 52 6.20 10.43 14.60
CA TRP A 52 5.84 10.55 16.02
C TRP A 52 6.17 9.29 16.84
N MET A 53 6.39 8.13 16.20
CA MET A 53 6.80 6.91 16.87
C MET A 53 8.29 6.93 17.21
N GLU A 54 8.65 6.43 18.40
CA GLU A 54 10.06 6.31 18.78
C GLU A 54 10.89 5.52 17.75
N GLN A 55 10.31 4.46 17.17
CA GLN A 55 10.96 3.65 16.15
C GLN A 55 11.21 4.42 14.84
N GLU A 56 10.28 5.30 14.46
CA GLU A 56 10.45 6.17 13.28
C GLU A 56 11.60 7.15 13.50
N GLN A 57 11.64 7.76 14.68
CA GLN A 57 12.69 8.72 15.06
C GLN A 57 14.07 8.08 15.16
N GLU A 58 14.17 6.91 15.79
CA GLU A 58 15.43 6.17 15.94
C GLU A 58 15.98 5.65 14.61
N ARG A 59 15.11 5.24 13.71
CA ARG A 59 15.49 4.65 12.42
C ARG A 59 15.56 5.65 11.27
N GLY A 60 14.98 6.84 11.46
CA GLY A 60 14.88 7.88 10.43
C GLY A 60 13.99 7.49 9.25
N ILE A 61 13.01 6.60 9.45
CA ILE A 61 12.07 6.13 8.42
C ILE A 61 10.63 6.27 8.91
N THR A 62 9.72 6.65 8.02
CA THR A 62 8.29 6.61 8.29
C THR A 62 7.78 5.17 8.20
N ILE A 63 7.12 4.70 9.24
CA ILE A 63 6.57 3.35 9.38
C ILE A 63 5.06 3.38 9.15
N THR A 64 4.37 4.32 9.81
CA THR A 64 2.92 4.47 9.71
C THR A 64 2.55 5.76 9.00
N SER A 65 1.46 5.72 8.23
CA SER A 65 0.96 6.96 7.63
C SER A 65 0.45 7.92 8.71
N ALA A 66 0.84 9.18 8.61
CA ALA A 66 0.39 10.24 9.51
C ALA A 66 -0.46 11.25 8.73
N ALA A 67 -1.58 11.67 9.32
CA ALA A 67 -2.45 12.68 8.72
C ALA A 67 -2.23 14.05 9.40
N THR A 68 -2.18 15.10 8.61
CA THR A 68 -2.11 16.48 9.10
C THR A 68 -2.89 17.41 8.18
N THR A 69 -3.27 18.55 8.70
CA THR A 69 -4.01 19.57 7.94
C THR A 69 -3.26 20.89 8.01
N CYS A 70 -3.12 21.56 6.89
CA CYS A 70 -2.55 22.89 6.81
C CYS A 70 -3.36 23.77 5.84
N HIS A 71 -3.02 25.06 5.78
CA HIS A 71 -3.73 26.03 4.98
C HIS A 71 -2.76 26.88 4.16
N TRP A 72 -3.04 27.04 2.88
CA TRP A 72 -2.24 27.85 1.98
C TRP A 72 -3.12 28.62 1.00
N LYS A 73 -2.94 29.95 0.91
CA LYS A 73 -3.69 30.83 -0.02
C LYS A 73 -5.21 30.62 0.00
N GLY A 74 -5.80 30.39 1.19
CA GLY A 74 -7.24 30.18 1.34
C GLY A 74 -7.75 28.76 1.02
N VAL A 75 -6.84 27.83 0.73
CA VAL A 75 -7.13 26.42 0.49
C VAL A 75 -6.71 25.59 1.70
N ARG A 76 -7.57 24.66 2.11
CA ARG A 76 -7.28 23.66 3.12
C ARG A 76 -6.61 22.45 2.46
N ILE A 77 -5.46 22.06 2.96
CA ILE A 77 -4.69 20.92 2.45
C ILE A 77 -4.61 19.87 3.56
N ASN A 78 -5.25 18.73 3.34
CA ASN A 78 -5.10 17.55 4.16
C ASN A 78 -3.99 16.71 3.55
N ILE A 79 -2.96 16.43 4.34
CA ILE A 79 -1.77 15.68 3.91
C ILE A 79 -1.76 14.34 4.63
N ILE A 80 -1.62 13.26 3.88
CA ILE A 80 -1.28 11.94 4.42
C ILE A 80 0.16 11.64 4.03
N ASP A 81 1.05 11.61 5.00
CA ASP A 81 2.43 11.20 4.82
C ASP A 81 2.49 9.67 4.81
N THR A 82 3.01 9.07 3.74
CA THR A 82 3.01 7.62 3.54
C THR A 82 4.41 7.02 3.75
N PRO A 83 4.52 5.77 4.24
CA PRO A 83 5.82 5.11 4.32
C PRO A 83 6.51 4.98 2.96
N GLY A 84 7.84 5.02 2.96
CA GLY A 84 8.64 4.79 1.74
C GLY A 84 9.20 3.38 1.62
N HIS A 85 9.02 2.51 2.63
CA HIS A 85 9.59 1.17 2.65
C HIS A 85 8.63 0.10 2.10
N VAL A 86 9.17 -0.88 1.36
CA VAL A 86 8.35 -1.93 0.70
C VAL A 86 7.57 -2.81 1.67
N ASP A 87 8.05 -3.03 2.88
CA ASP A 87 7.33 -3.79 3.91
C ASP A 87 6.02 -3.12 4.35
N PHE A 88 5.87 -1.82 4.05
CA PHE A 88 4.70 -1.00 4.41
C PHE A 88 3.91 -0.52 3.19
N THR A 89 4.04 -1.17 2.05
CA THR A 89 3.30 -0.81 0.82
C THR A 89 1.78 -0.80 1.00
N VAL A 90 1.26 -1.59 1.91
CA VAL A 90 -0.17 -1.60 2.25
C VAL A 90 -0.62 -0.30 2.92
N GLU A 91 0.22 0.33 3.73
CA GLU A 91 -0.04 1.67 4.27
C GLU A 91 -0.17 2.71 3.15
N VAL A 92 0.70 2.59 2.13
CA VAL A 92 0.64 3.45 0.93
C VAL A 92 -0.65 3.20 0.17
N GLU A 93 -1.02 1.94 -0.06
CA GLU A 93 -2.22 1.56 -0.80
C GLU A 93 -3.50 2.04 -0.10
N ARG A 94 -3.61 1.84 1.21
CA ARG A 94 -4.72 2.36 2.02
C ARG A 94 -4.86 3.89 1.88
N SER A 95 -3.74 4.57 1.92
CA SER A 95 -3.70 6.03 1.78
C SER A 95 -4.12 6.48 0.38
N LEU A 96 -3.56 5.87 -0.66
CA LEU A 96 -3.90 6.18 -2.06
C LEU A 96 -5.40 6.01 -2.35
N ARG A 97 -6.06 5.04 -1.73
CA ARG A 97 -7.50 4.79 -1.90
C ARG A 97 -8.37 5.96 -1.45
N VAL A 98 -7.92 6.73 -0.49
CA VAL A 98 -8.69 7.84 0.12
C VAL A 98 -8.20 9.22 -0.30
N LEU A 99 -7.16 9.30 -1.12
CA LEU A 99 -6.57 10.54 -1.60
C LEU A 99 -7.17 11.00 -2.93
N ASP A 100 -7.20 12.31 -3.15
CA ASP A 100 -7.61 12.91 -4.42
C ASP A 100 -6.43 13.07 -5.36
N GLY A 101 -5.25 13.34 -4.82
CA GLY A 101 -4.01 13.49 -5.56
C GLY A 101 -2.79 13.11 -4.73
N ALA A 102 -1.63 13.04 -5.35
CA ALA A 102 -0.38 12.72 -4.66
C ALA A 102 0.78 13.59 -5.14
N VAL A 103 1.67 13.91 -4.21
CA VAL A 103 2.97 14.53 -4.50
C VAL A 103 4.03 13.44 -4.39
N THR A 104 4.72 13.18 -5.48
CA THR A 104 5.84 12.25 -5.52
C THR A 104 7.14 13.00 -5.35
N VAL A 105 7.87 12.74 -4.27
CA VAL A 105 9.17 13.35 -4.01
C VAL A 105 10.26 12.44 -4.57
N LEU A 106 11.02 12.94 -5.53
CA LEU A 106 12.16 12.26 -6.14
C LEU A 106 13.47 12.90 -5.73
N CYS A 107 14.51 12.10 -5.51
CA CYS A 107 15.84 12.61 -5.26
C CYS A 107 16.51 13.05 -6.58
N ALA A 108 17.02 14.27 -6.67
CA ALA A 108 17.69 14.79 -7.86
C ALA A 108 18.92 13.96 -8.28
N LYS A 109 19.54 13.23 -7.33
CA LYS A 109 20.67 12.34 -7.59
C LYS A 109 20.22 10.92 -7.95
N GLY A 110 19.30 10.31 -7.18
CA GLY A 110 18.85 8.94 -7.38
C GLY A 110 17.80 8.81 -8.48
N GLY A 111 16.99 9.84 -8.69
CA GLY A 111 15.91 9.84 -9.66
C GLY A 111 14.81 8.86 -9.34
N VAL A 112 14.38 8.08 -10.33
CA VAL A 112 13.37 7.04 -10.17
C VAL A 112 14.03 5.76 -9.67
N GLU A 113 13.64 5.33 -8.47
CA GLU A 113 14.11 4.10 -7.84
C GLU A 113 13.03 3.00 -7.90
N PRO A 114 13.35 1.71 -7.68
CA PRO A 114 12.38 0.62 -7.77
C PRO A 114 11.17 0.79 -6.84
N GLN A 115 11.38 1.36 -5.65
CA GLN A 115 10.28 1.68 -4.73
C GLN A 115 9.34 2.73 -5.31
N THR A 116 9.91 3.74 -6.00
CA THR A 116 9.11 4.74 -6.72
C THR A 116 8.23 4.08 -7.78
N GLU A 117 8.78 3.13 -8.55
CA GLU A 117 8.01 2.41 -9.57
C GLU A 117 6.85 1.61 -8.96
N THR A 118 7.05 1.00 -7.79
CA THR A 118 6.01 0.25 -7.09
C THR A 118 4.88 1.16 -6.64
N VAL A 119 5.20 2.23 -5.93
CA VAL A 119 4.20 3.20 -5.44
C VAL A 119 3.51 3.91 -6.62
N TRP A 120 4.25 4.19 -7.69
CA TRP A 120 3.70 4.78 -8.91
C TRP A 120 2.65 3.88 -9.57
N ARG A 121 2.92 2.57 -9.70
CA ARG A 121 1.95 1.59 -10.22
C ARG A 121 0.71 1.48 -9.34
N GLN A 122 0.86 1.54 -8.01
CA GLN A 122 -0.30 1.58 -7.10
C GLN A 122 -1.14 2.85 -7.32
N ALA A 123 -0.49 4.00 -7.51
CA ALA A 123 -1.21 5.24 -7.83
C ALA A 123 -1.93 5.17 -9.19
N ASP A 124 -1.35 4.48 -10.19
CA ASP A 124 -2.01 4.22 -11.48
C ASP A 124 -3.26 3.37 -11.32
N GLN A 125 -3.19 2.33 -10.50
CA GLN A 125 -4.33 1.43 -10.22
C GLN A 125 -5.54 2.20 -9.65
N TYR A 126 -5.29 3.17 -8.79
CA TYR A 126 -6.33 4.00 -8.18
C TYR A 126 -6.62 5.29 -8.97
N HIS A 127 -6.02 5.47 -10.14
CA HIS A 127 -6.14 6.67 -10.97
C HIS A 127 -5.91 7.97 -10.19
N VAL A 128 -4.90 8.00 -9.34
CA VAL A 128 -4.56 9.16 -8.52
C VAL A 128 -3.70 10.13 -9.34
N PRO A 129 -4.16 11.36 -9.59
CA PRO A 129 -3.35 12.42 -10.21
C PRO A 129 -2.10 12.72 -9.39
N ARG A 130 -1.01 12.99 -10.08
CA ARG A 130 0.31 13.18 -9.46
C ARG A 130 0.95 14.49 -9.85
N LEU A 131 1.70 15.04 -8.90
CA LEU A 131 2.65 16.14 -9.07
C LEU A 131 4.00 15.63 -8.57
N VAL A 132 5.07 15.91 -9.30
CA VAL A 132 6.42 15.50 -8.91
C VAL A 132 7.22 16.68 -8.37
N TYR A 133 7.91 16.46 -7.28
CA TYR A 133 8.87 17.38 -6.70
C TYR A 133 10.26 16.75 -6.68
N VAL A 134 11.15 17.26 -7.54
CA VAL A 134 12.56 16.83 -7.59
C VAL A 134 13.32 17.56 -6.48
N ASN A 135 13.53 16.85 -5.39
CA ASN A 135 14.16 17.33 -4.16
C ASN A 135 15.67 17.10 -4.15
N LYS A 136 16.36 17.71 -3.21
CA LYS A 136 17.80 17.59 -3.01
C LYS A 136 18.64 18.12 -4.18
N MET A 137 18.18 19.23 -4.78
CA MET A 137 18.94 19.89 -5.86
C MET A 137 20.27 20.46 -5.39
N ASP A 138 20.49 20.57 -4.09
CA ASP A 138 21.72 20.98 -3.41
C ASP A 138 22.76 19.86 -3.24
N MET A 139 22.40 18.61 -3.49
CA MET A 139 23.32 17.49 -3.31
C MET A 139 24.28 17.31 -4.46
N MET A 140 25.51 16.88 -4.14
CA MET A 140 26.51 16.48 -5.15
C MET A 140 25.97 15.34 -6.04
N GLY A 141 25.98 15.54 -7.35
CA GLY A 141 25.41 14.64 -8.34
C GLY A 141 23.93 14.90 -8.67
N ALA A 142 23.37 16.02 -8.21
CA ALA A 142 22.00 16.42 -8.55
C ALA A 142 21.87 16.70 -10.06
N ALA A 143 20.95 16.01 -10.74
CA ALA A 143 20.77 16.06 -12.20
C ALA A 143 19.29 16.08 -12.58
N PHE A 144 18.64 17.23 -12.52
CA PHE A 144 17.21 17.42 -12.80
C PHE A 144 16.75 16.79 -14.14
N PHE A 145 17.47 17.08 -15.21
CA PHE A 145 17.12 16.61 -16.55
C PHE A 145 17.27 15.08 -16.71
N ASN A 146 18.19 14.48 -15.95
CA ASN A 146 18.31 13.02 -15.90
C ASN A 146 17.09 12.40 -15.18
N VAL A 147 16.56 13.05 -14.14
CA VAL A 147 15.34 12.60 -13.47
C VAL A 147 14.16 12.62 -14.44
N LEU A 148 14.00 13.67 -15.23
CA LEU A 148 12.94 13.74 -16.26
C LEU A 148 13.04 12.59 -17.25
N LYS A 149 14.26 12.30 -17.74
CA LYS A 149 14.51 11.16 -18.63
C LYS A 149 14.16 9.82 -17.98
N MET A 150 14.53 9.63 -16.71
CA MET A 150 14.17 8.42 -15.96
C MET A 150 12.65 8.30 -15.76
N MET A 151 11.92 9.39 -15.57
CA MET A 151 10.46 9.38 -15.49
C MET A 151 9.84 8.90 -16.79
N ASP A 152 10.30 9.39 -17.93
CA ASP A 152 9.83 8.93 -19.25
C ASP A 152 10.14 7.43 -19.46
N GLU A 153 11.40 7.02 -19.26
CA GLU A 153 11.85 5.65 -19.53
C GLU A 153 11.27 4.60 -18.59
N ARG A 154 11.13 4.90 -17.28
CA ARG A 154 10.77 3.92 -16.25
C ARG A 154 9.32 4.01 -15.79
N LEU A 155 8.81 5.23 -15.65
CA LEU A 155 7.42 5.46 -15.23
C LEU A 155 6.48 5.58 -16.42
N LYS A 156 7.03 5.78 -17.63
CA LYS A 156 6.27 5.96 -18.89
C LYS A 156 5.17 7.01 -18.76
N CYS A 157 5.46 8.10 -18.08
CA CYS A 157 4.54 9.20 -17.85
C CYS A 157 4.96 10.43 -18.67
N ASN A 158 3.99 11.23 -19.06
CA ASN A 158 4.24 12.52 -19.70
C ASN A 158 4.65 13.54 -18.61
N ALA A 159 5.96 13.57 -18.30
CA ALA A 159 6.53 14.49 -17.32
C ALA A 159 6.67 15.88 -17.92
N VAL A 160 5.93 16.84 -17.41
CA VAL A 160 5.91 18.23 -17.90
C VAL A 160 6.53 19.14 -16.84
N PRO A 161 7.78 19.56 -17.01
CA PRO A 161 8.38 20.56 -16.13
C PRO A 161 7.60 21.86 -16.19
N ILE A 162 7.19 22.35 -15.03
CA ILE A 162 6.61 23.70 -14.86
C ILE A 162 7.64 24.65 -14.26
N GLN A 163 8.75 24.09 -13.80
CA GLN A 163 9.90 24.82 -13.27
C GLN A 163 11.20 24.22 -13.77
N LEU A 164 12.22 25.05 -13.89
CA LEU A 164 13.60 24.60 -14.11
C LEU A 164 14.51 25.10 -12.98
N PRO A 165 15.49 24.30 -12.55
CA PRO A 165 16.44 24.75 -11.52
C PRO A 165 17.43 25.75 -12.07
N ILE A 166 17.80 26.76 -11.25
CA ILE A 166 18.87 27.70 -11.52
C ILE A 166 20.09 27.24 -10.71
N GLY A 167 21.03 26.63 -11.43
CA GLY A 167 22.18 25.95 -10.84
C GLY A 167 21.84 24.56 -10.31
N SER A 168 22.85 23.86 -9.82
CA SER A 168 22.77 22.56 -9.18
C SER A 168 23.83 22.45 -8.11
N GLU A 169 23.67 21.49 -7.19
CA GLU A 169 24.61 21.30 -6.09
C GLU A 169 24.79 22.60 -5.27
N ASP A 170 26.01 22.99 -4.94
CA ASP A 170 26.31 24.21 -4.18
C ASP A 170 25.89 25.50 -4.92
N THR A 171 25.69 25.45 -6.23
CA THR A 171 25.25 26.58 -7.05
C THR A 171 23.73 26.72 -7.17
N PHE A 172 22.96 25.78 -6.61
CA PHE A 172 21.50 25.83 -6.62
C PHE A 172 20.98 27.03 -5.84
N ARG A 173 20.46 28.05 -6.53
CA ARG A 173 20.05 29.32 -5.94
C ARG A 173 18.59 29.70 -6.16
N GLY A 174 17.89 29.03 -7.08
CA GLY A 174 16.52 29.41 -7.41
C GLY A 174 15.88 28.50 -8.45
N VAL A 175 14.69 28.88 -8.88
CA VAL A 175 13.91 28.16 -9.91
C VAL A 175 13.37 29.15 -10.94
N ILE A 176 13.19 28.69 -12.18
CA ILE A 176 12.49 29.41 -13.24
C ILE A 176 11.06 28.89 -13.29
N ASP A 177 10.08 29.78 -13.19
CA ASP A 177 8.67 29.49 -13.47
C ASP A 177 8.42 29.60 -14.99
N LEU A 178 8.15 28.47 -15.63
CA LEU A 178 7.93 28.39 -17.08
C LEU A 178 6.56 28.95 -17.51
N ILE A 179 5.63 29.10 -16.57
CA ILE A 179 4.31 29.67 -16.86
C ILE A 179 4.41 31.20 -16.92
N LYS A 180 5.05 31.81 -15.95
CA LYS A 180 5.27 33.25 -15.90
C LYS A 180 6.47 33.72 -16.70
N MET A 181 7.42 32.84 -17.02
CA MET A 181 8.73 33.16 -17.60
C MET A 181 9.51 34.13 -16.72
N LYS A 182 9.59 33.84 -15.44
CA LYS A 182 10.34 34.59 -14.43
C LYS A 182 11.19 33.66 -13.59
N ALA A 183 12.23 34.19 -12.99
CA ALA A 183 13.13 33.50 -12.06
C ALA A 183 12.75 33.87 -10.62
N TYR A 184 12.74 32.88 -9.72
CA TYR A 184 12.65 33.08 -8.28
C TYR A 184 13.97 32.73 -7.65
N ILE A 185 14.66 33.74 -7.09
CA ILE A 185 15.98 33.60 -6.47
C ILE A 185 15.85 33.70 -4.96
N PHE A 186 16.47 32.78 -4.24
CA PHE A 186 16.47 32.72 -2.77
C PHE A 186 17.76 33.36 -2.23
N TYR A 187 17.61 34.36 -1.36
CA TYR A 187 18.72 35.15 -0.81
C TYR A 187 19.01 34.84 0.66
N ASP A 188 18.16 34.07 1.32
CA ASP A 188 18.34 33.66 2.72
C ASP A 188 18.29 32.13 2.88
N GLU A 189 18.78 31.64 4.02
CA GLU A 189 18.79 30.19 4.34
C GLU A 189 17.40 29.65 4.71
N LEU A 190 16.46 30.50 5.09
CA LEU A 190 15.10 30.12 5.45
C LEU A 190 14.12 30.19 4.25
N GLY A 191 14.60 30.58 3.07
CA GLY A 191 13.79 30.71 1.87
C GLY A 191 12.67 31.76 1.97
N LYS A 192 12.79 32.72 2.90
CA LYS A 192 11.81 33.79 3.13
C LYS A 192 12.08 35.01 2.27
N ASP A 193 13.34 35.33 1.99
CA ASP A 193 13.74 36.38 1.05
C ASP A 193 13.87 35.78 -0.35
N MET A 194 12.72 35.55 -0.95
CA MET A 194 12.58 35.09 -2.33
C MET A 194 12.20 36.28 -3.21
N ARG A 195 12.94 36.51 -4.30
CA ARG A 195 12.71 37.63 -5.21
C ARG A 195 12.43 37.15 -6.61
N GLU A 196 11.45 37.77 -7.23
CA GLU A 196 11.12 37.57 -8.64
C GLU A 196 12.07 38.41 -9.49
N GLU A 197 12.78 37.79 -10.41
CA GLU A 197 13.78 38.40 -11.30
C GLU A 197 13.60 37.94 -12.73
N GLU A 198 14.31 38.58 -13.66
CA GLU A 198 14.37 38.10 -15.05
C GLU A 198 15.18 36.78 -15.13
N ILE A 199 14.82 35.95 -16.09
CA ILE A 199 15.53 34.68 -16.35
C ILE A 199 16.97 35.00 -16.73
N PRO A 200 17.97 34.32 -16.14
CA PRO A 200 19.37 34.46 -16.54
C PRO A 200 19.57 34.29 -18.04
N ALA A 201 20.37 35.14 -18.65
CA ALA A 201 20.53 35.20 -20.11
C ALA A 201 20.98 33.87 -20.74
N ASP A 202 21.81 33.11 -20.02
CA ASP A 202 22.29 31.77 -20.38
C ASP A 202 21.22 30.66 -20.27
N MET A 203 20.10 30.93 -19.64
CA MET A 203 18.98 29.97 -19.47
C MET A 203 17.73 30.33 -20.27
N GLN A 204 17.70 31.47 -20.95
CA GLN A 204 16.50 31.92 -21.67
C GLN A 204 16.09 30.97 -22.79
N GLU A 205 17.04 30.50 -23.60
CA GLU A 205 16.78 29.56 -24.70
C GLU A 205 16.24 28.22 -24.15
N LEU A 206 16.85 27.72 -23.09
CA LEU A 206 16.42 26.50 -22.42
C LEU A 206 15.01 26.66 -21.85
N ALA A 207 14.73 27.76 -21.17
CA ALA A 207 13.42 28.05 -20.61
C ALA A 207 12.34 28.15 -21.68
N SER A 208 12.64 28.81 -22.81
CA SER A 208 11.72 28.88 -23.95
C SER A 208 11.43 27.50 -24.54
N SER A 209 12.45 26.66 -24.73
CA SER A 209 12.26 25.29 -25.26
C SER A 209 11.39 24.43 -24.34
N TYR A 210 11.60 24.49 -23.03
CA TYR A 210 10.77 23.73 -22.08
C TYR A 210 9.35 24.31 -21.92
N ARG A 211 9.20 25.63 -22.08
CA ARG A 211 7.88 26.25 -22.15
C ARG A 211 7.10 25.76 -23.38
N ASP A 212 7.74 25.74 -24.55
CA ASP A 212 7.13 25.25 -25.79
C ASP A 212 6.70 23.78 -25.63
N HIS A 213 7.55 22.93 -25.06
CA HIS A 213 7.20 21.53 -24.77
C HIS A 213 6.02 21.42 -23.79
N MET A 214 5.95 22.28 -22.76
CA MET A 214 4.82 22.33 -21.83
C MET A 214 3.52 22.73 -22.56
N LEU A 215 3.57 23.78 -23.41
CA LEU A 215 2.42 24.25 -24.19
C LEU A 215 1.95 23.20 -25.19
N GLU A 216 2.85 22.52 -25.86
CA GLU A 216 2.53 21.40 -26.75
C GLU A 216 1.79 20.30 -25.98
N SER A 217 2.32 19.86 -24.85
CA SER A 217 1.72 18.78 -24.02
C SER A 217 0.31 19.12 -23.51
N ILE A 218 0.02 20.37 -23.18
CA ILE A 218 -1.31 20.77 -22.71
C ILE A 218 -2.27 21.14 -23.85
N SER A 219 -1.77 21.48 -25.02
CA SER A 219 -2.60 21.81 -26.19
C SER A 219 -3.37 20.60 -26.71
N GLU A 220 -2.86 19.38 -26.50
CA GLU A 220 -3.57 18.15 -26.85
C GLU A 220 -4.89 17.97 -26.06
N GLU A 221 -5.04 18.63 -24.92
CA GLU A 221 -6.20 18.49 -24.02
C GLU A 221 -7.14 19.70 -24.04
N ASP A 222 -6.82 20.75 -24.82
CA ASP A 222 -7.61 21.96 -24.90
C ASP A 222 -7.55 22.61 -26.30
N ASP A 223 -8.65 22.53 -27.03
CA ASP A 223 -8.77 23.05 -28.41
C ASP A 223 -8.47 24.55 -28.55
N GLN A 224 -8.77 25.34 -27.52
CA GLN A 224 -8.49 26.79 -27.57
C GLN A 224 -7.00 27.07 -27.45
N ILE A 225 -6.32 26.36 -26.55
CA ILE A 225 -4.86 26.44 -26.41
C ILE A 225 -4.16 25.91 -27.68
N MET A 226 -4.66 24.82 -28.24
CA MET A 226 -4.14 24.27 -29.48
C MET A 226 -4.23 25.32 -30.62
N THR A 227 -5.35 26.01 -30.75
CA THR A 227 -5.52 27.05 -31.77
C THR A 227 -4.51 28.19 -31.59
N LEU A 228 -4.42 28.77 -30.39
CA LEU A 228 -3.46 29.84 -30.06
C LEU A 228 -2.02 29.44 -30.26
N TYR A 229 -1.68 28.20 -29.83
CA TYR A 229 -0.33 27.64 -29.98
C TYR A 229 0.07 27.49 -31.46
N LEU A 230 -0.83 26.98 -32.31
CA LEU A 230 -0.59 26.80 -33.75
C LEU A 230 -0.53 28.15 -34.52
N GLU A 231 -1.27 29.15 -34.06
CA GLU A 231 -1.27 30.51 -34.62
C GLU A 231 -0.05 31.30 -34.13
N GLY A 232 0.68 30.81 -33.14
CA GLY A 232 1.84 31.49 -32.55
C GLY A 232 1.45 32.73 -31.73
N GLU A 233 0.20 32.77 -31.21
CA GLU A 233 -0.28 33.81 -30.34
C GLU A 233 0.09 33.59 -28.88
N ASP A 234 0.17 34.69 -28.12
CA ASP A 234 0.42 34.63 -26.69
C ASP A 234 -0.74 33.96 -25.95
N ILE A 235 -0.45 32.88 -25.21
CA ILE A 235 -1.45 32.18 -24.43
C ILE A 235 -1.48 32.78 -23.01
N PRO A 236 -2.65 33.29 -22.55
CA PRO A 236 -2.76 33.86 -21.20
C PRO A 236 -2.42 32.88 -20.10
N GLU A 237 -1.68 33.32 -19.09
CA GLU A 237 -1.29 32.51 -17.92
C GLU A 237 -2.45 31.71 -17.30
N LYS A 238 -3.62 32.37 -17.15
CA LYS A 238 -4.81 31.73 -16.59
C LYS A 238 -5.29 30.53 -17.41
N MET A 239 -5.19 30.61 -18.74
CA MET A 239 -5.55 29.48 -19.62
C MET A 239 -4.53 28.34 -19.49
N ILE A 240 -3.25 28.65 -19.46
CA ILE A 240 -2.19 27.64 -19.24
C ILE A 240 -2.42 26.89 -17.94
N ARG A 241 -2.67 27.61 -16.84
CA ARG A 241 -2.94 27.00 -15.52
C ARG A 241 -4.19 26.12 -15.52
N ALA A 242 -5.28 26.59 -16.15
CA ALA A 242 -6.51 25.82 -16.24
C ALA A 242 -6.35 24.52 -17.05
N ALA A 243 -5.67 24.60 -18.20
CA ALA A 243 -5.42 23.43 -19.04
C ALA A 243 -4.45 22.45 -18.38
N LEU A 244 -3.37 22.93 -17.75
CA LEU A 244 -2.44 22.09 -17.02
C LEU A 244 -3.15 21.37 -15.86
N ARG A 245 -4.01 22.07 -15.10
CA ARG A 245 -4.85 21.45 -14.08
C ARG A 245 -5.74 20.35 -14.66
N LYS A 246 -6.45 20.64 -15.76
CA LYS A 246 -7.33 19.66 -16.42
C LYS A 246 -6.57 18.43 -16.88
N ALA A 247 -5.43 18.61 -17.54
CA ALA A 247 -4.57 17.52 -18.00
C ALA A 247 -3.98 16.69 -16.84
N THR A 248 -3.61 17.36 -15.74
CA THR A 248 -3.11 16.70 -14.52
C THR A 248 -4.19 15.84 -13.87
N ILE A 249 -5.39 16.36 -13.67
CA ILE A 249 -6.54 15.63 -13.09
C ILE A 249 -6.94 14.44 -13.97
N ALA A 250 -6.81 14.58 -15.29
CA ALA A 250 -7.05 13.49 -16.25
C ALA A 250 -5.92 12.45 -16.31
N ASN A 251 -4.84 12.60 -15.56
CA ASN A 251 -3.62 11.77 -15.62
C ASN A 251 -2.95 11.75 -17.00
N LYS A 252 -3.09 12.82 -17.78
CA LYS A 252 -2.44 12.97 -19.10
C LYS A 252 -1.06 13.59 -19.00
N THR A 253 -0.87 14.48 -18.04
CA THR A 253 0.40 15.14 -17.74
C THR A 253 0.73 15.00 -16.27
N VAL A 254 2.01 15.00 -15.96
CA VAL A 254 2.55 15.03 -14.60
C VAL A 254 3.39 16.30 -14.46
N PRO A 255 2.89 17.35 -13.80
CA PRO A 255 3.68 18.54 -13.55
C PRO A 255 4.91 18.22 -12.69
N VAL A 256 6.05 18.77 -13.08
CA VAL A 256 7.30 18.58 -12.33
C VAL A 256 7.81 19.91 -11.81
N THR A 257 8.06 19.95 -10.50
CA THR A 257 8.68 21.04 -9.77
C THR A 257 10.04 20.61 -9.23
N CYS A 258 10.87 21.53 -8.78
CA CYS A 258 12.17 21.21 -8.21
C CYS A 258 12.54 22.12 -7.03
N GLY A 259 13.46 21.63 -6.19
CA GLY A 259 13.92 22.39 -5.04
C GLY A 259 14.85 21.62 -4.12
N SER A 260 15.11 22.20 -2.96
CA SER A 260 15.79 21.57 -1.85
C SER A 260 15.04 21.85 -0.55
N SER A 261 14.32 20.86 -0.05
CA SER A 261 13.61 20.97 1.22
C SER A 261 14.56 21.23 2.39
N TYR A 262 15.75 20.60 2.38
CA TYR A 262 16.77 20.82 3.40
C TYR A 262 17.28 22.26 3.43
N LYS A 263 17.47 22.87 2.26
CA LYS A 263 17.90 24.26 2.13
C LYS A 263 16.75 25.28 2.09
N ASN A 264 15.52 24.83 2.30
CA ASN A 264 14.31 25.66 2.32
C ASN A 264 14.06 26.44 1.00
N LYS A 265 14.36 25.82 -0.15
CA LYS A 265 14.23 26.43 -1.48
C LYS A 265 13.25 25.65 -2.33
N GLY A 266 12.25 26.31 -2.92
CA GLY A 266 11.27 25.73 -3.84
C GLY A 266 10.04 25.07 -3.18
N VAL A 267 9.87 25.18 -1.86
CA VAL A 267 8.75 24.56 -1.13
C VAL A 267 7.49 25.42 -1.22
N GLN A 268 7.60 26.73 -1.22
CA GLN A 268 6.45 27.64 -1.42
C GLN A 268 5.84 27.45 -2.83
N GLU A 269 6.70 27.31 -3.83
CA GLU A 269 6.29 27.04 -5.22
C GLU A 269 5.65 25.66 -5.34
N LEU A 270 6.11 24.67 -4.58
CA LEU A 270 5.45 23.37 -4.47
C LEU A 270 4.05 23.51 -3.88
N LEU A 271 3.88 24.30 -2.80
CA LEU A 271 2.58 24.58 -2.21
C LEU A 271 1.64 25.30 -3.19
N ASP A 272 2.15 26.23 -3.96
CA ASP A 272 1.39 26.89 -5.03
C ASP A 272 0.93 25.88 -6.09
N ALA A 273 1.81 24.98 -6.53
CA ALA A 273 1.48 23.94 -7.49
C ALA A 273 0.44 22.95 -6.95
N ILE A 274 0.50 22.59 -5.67
CA ILE A 274 -0.51 21.74 -5.02
C ILE A 274 -1.89 22.42 -5.06
N VAL A 275 -1.96 23.69 -4.69
CA VAL A 275 -3.23 24.45 -4.70
C VAL A 275 -3.80 24.57 -6.10
N GLU A 276 -2.94 24.83 -7.09
CA GLU A 276 -3.36 25.12 -8.46
C GLU A 276 -3.67 23.87 -9.28
N TYR A 277 -2.90 22.81 -9.16
CA TYR A 277 -2.98 21.66 -10.08
C TYR A 277 -3.56 20.41 -9.46
N MET A 278 -3.53 20.24 -8.12
CA MET A 278 -4.08 19.06 -7.50
C MET A 278 -5.62 19.12 -7.45
N PRO A 279 -6.30 17.98 -7.59
CA PRO A 279 -7.76 17.94 -7.58
C PRO A 279 -8.35 18.31 -6.22
N SER A 280 -9.53 18.88 -6.27
CA SER A 280 -10.47 18.97 -5.15
C SER A 280 -11.35 17.73 -5.09
N PRO A 281 -12.09 17.49 -4.00
CA PRO A 281 -13.07 16.40 -3.97
C PRO A 281 -14.15 16.49 -5.05
N LEU A 282 -14.43 17.68 -5.59
CA LEU A 282 -15.40 17.90 -6.69
C LEU A 282 -14.87 17.45 -8.06
N ASP A 283 -13.56 17.40 -8.23
CA ASP A 283 -12.93 16.96 -9.49
C ASP A 283 -12.93 15.44 -9.64
N LYS A 284 -13.23 14.72 -8.56
CA LYS A 284 -13.34 13.25 -8.57
C LYS A 284 -14.75 12.82 -8.98
N LYS A 285 -14.83 11.71 -9.70
CA LYS A 285 -16.13 11.09 -9.98
C LYS A 285 -16.83 10.71 -8.69
N ALA A 286 -18.17 10.69 -8.72
CA ALA A 286 -18.97 10.14 -7.63
C ALA A 286 -18.46 8.76 -7.24
N VAL A 287 -18.36 8.49 -5.93
CA VAL A 287 -17.94 7.18 -5.46
C VAL A 287 -19.05 6.16 -5.69
N THR A 288 -18.69 5.02 -6.28
CA THR A 288 -19.61 3.92 -6.52
C THR A 288 -19.47 2.89 -5.39
N GLY A 289 -20.60 2.31 -5.00
CA GLY A 289 -20.66 1.22 -4.04
C GLY A 289 -21.87 0.34 -4.32
N ILE A 290 -22.02 -0.73 -3.57
CA ILE A 290 -23.10 -1.69 -3.71
C ILE A 290 -24.10 -1.51 -2.56
N ASN A 291 -25.38 -1.40 -2.87
CA ASN A 291 -26.41 -1.41 -1.86
C ASN A 291 -26.57 -2.86 -1.31
N PRO A 292 -26.31 -3.13 -0.02
CA PRO A 292 -26.31 -4.49 0.49
C PRO A 292 -27.73 -5.13 0.57
N LYS A 293 -28.79 -4.34 0.34
CA LYS A 293 -30.17 -4.85 0.34
C LYS A 293 -30.68 -5.20 -1.05
N THR A 294 -30.29 -4.41 -2.06
CA THR A 294 -30.74 -4.58 -3.46
C THR A 294 -29.70 -5.26 -4.32
N GLU A 295 -28.43 -5.31 -3.87
CA GLU A 295 -27.26 -5.78 -4.62
C GLU A 295 -26.99 -4.97 -5.90
N GLU A 296 -27.56 -3.76 -5.99
CA GLU A 296 -27.39 -2.86 -7.12
C GLU A 296 -26.28 -1.84 -6.85
N ASP A 297 -25.63 -1.40 -7.91
CA ASP A 297 -24.65 -0.31 -7.83
C ASP A 297 -25.34 1.02 -7.53
N GLU A 298 -24.83 1.72 -6.54
CA GLU A 298 -25.24 3.07 -6.18
C GLU A 298 -24.05 4.04 -6.21
N THR A 299 -24.31 5.28 -6.56
CA THR A 299 -23.31 6.35 -6.54
C THR A 299 -23.60 7.35 -5.44
N ARG A 300 -22.54 7.94 -4.89
CA ARG A 300 -22.63 9.04 -3.92
C ARG A 300 -21.83 10.24 -4.46
N GLU A 301 -22.54 11.33 -4.68
CA GLU A 301 -21.95 12.60 -5.09
C GLU A 301 -21.22 13.27 -3.92
N PRO A 302 -20.10 13.95 -4.16
CA PRO A 302 -19.39 14.73 -3.14
C PRO A 302 -20.18 16.01 -2.78
N SER A 303 -21.24 15.86 -1.99
CA SER A 303 -22.14 16.93 -1.55
C SER A 303 -22.46 16.77 -0.07
N ASP A 304 -22.55 17.88 0.66
CA ASP A 304 -22.93 17.89 2.09
C ASP A 304 -24.41 17.52 2.31
N ASP A 305 -25.26 17.71 1.29
CA ASP A 305 -26.70 17.41 1.33
C ASP A 305 -27.03 15.95 0.98
N ALA A 306 -26.06 15.20 0.46
CA ALA A 306 -26.22 13.79 0.12
C ALA A 306 -26.26 12.92 1.39
N PRO A 307 -26.78 11.67 1.31
CA PRO A 307 -26.71 10.73 2.43
C PRO A 307 -25.25 10.48 2.84
N PHE A 308 -25.01 10.44 4.15
CA PHE A 308 -23.66 10.23 4.70
C PHE A 308 -23.08 8.90 4.26
N ALA A 309 -21.87 8.94 3.72
CA ALA A 309 -21.05 7.74 3.45
C ALA A 309 -19.56 8.08 3.63
N ALA A 310 -18.88 7.23 4.39
CA ALA A 310 -17.48 7.37 4.71
C ALA A 310 -16.78 6.00 4.69
N LEU A 311 -15.48 5.99 4.41
CA LEU A 311 -14.64 4.79 4.43
C LEU A 311 -13.62 4.90 5.56
N ALA A 312 -13.60 3.91 6.46
CA ALA A 312 -12.57 3.76 7.47
C ALA A 312 -11.33 3.14 6.82
N PHE A 313 -10.24 3.91 6.72
CA PHE A 313 -9.04 3.47 5.99
C PHE A 313 -7.85 3.13 6.89
N LYS A 314 -7.89 3.53 8.15
CA LYS A 314 -6.83 3.23 9.12
C LYS A 314 -7.39 3.13 10.52
N ILE A 315 -6.94 2.13 11.27
CA ILE A 315 -7.19 1.98 12.71
C ILE A 315 -5.88 2.20 13.44
N MET A 316 -5.93 2.88 14.57
CA MET A 316 -4.80 3.10 15.46
C MET A 316 -5.25 2.96 16.92
N THR A 317 -4.42 2.38 17.75
CA THR A 317 -4.68 2.32 19.21
C THR A 317 -3.89 3.43 19.90
N ASP A 318 -4.59 4.29 20.56
CA ASP A 318 -4.03 5.39 21.32
C ASP A 318 -4.08 5.09 22.81
N PRO A 319 -2.99 5.33 23.58
CA PRO A 319 -2.96 5.02 25.02
C PRO A 319 -3.99 5.79 25.87
N TYR A 320 -4.43 6.97 25.41
CA TYR A 320 -5.29 7.87 26.18
C TYR A 320 -6.76 7.82 25.76
N VAL A 321 -7.03 7.69 24.47
CA VAL A 321 -8.41 7.70 23.95
C VAL A 321 -8.88 6.34 23.43
N GLY A 322 -8.00 5.35 23.41
CA GLY A 322 -8.29 4.01 22.94
C GLY A 322 -8.28 3.91 21.41
N LYS A 323 -9.23 3.21 20.83
CA LYS A 323 -9.32 2.96 19.40
C LYS A 323 -9.70 4.23 18.63
N LEU A 324 -8.84 4.64 17.70
CA LEU A 324 -9.04 5.70 16.72
C LEU A 324 -9.28 5.08 15.35
N ALA A 325 -10.39 5.42 14.71
CA ALA A 325 -10.68 5.03 13.33
C ALA A 325 -10.57 6.25 12.44
N PHE A 326 -9.56 6.28 11.57
CA PHE A 326 -9.43 7.31 10.55
C PHE A 326 -10.36 7.01 9.38
N PHE A 327 -11.11 7.99 8.96
CA PHE A 327 -12.07 7.84 7.89
C PHE A 327 -12.09 9.04 6.96
N ARG A 328 -12.45 8.80 5.71
CA ARG A 328 -12.75 9.82 4.72
C ARG A 328 -14.24 9.88 4.46
N VAL A 329 -14.81 11.07 4.50
CA VAL A 329 -16.19 11.32 4.11
C VAL A 329 -16.27 11.53 2.60
N TYR A 330 -17.04 10.70 1.91
CA TYR A 330 -17.28 10.83 0.48
C TYR A 330 -18.54 11.63 0.16
N SER A 331 -19.57 11.53 1.01
CA SER A 331 -20.83 12.26 0.83
C SER A 331 -21.49 12.57 2.19
N GLY A 332 -22.30 13.60 2.18
CA GLY A 332 -23.07 14.01 3.35
C GLY A 332 -22.26 14.70 4.43
N CYS A 333 -22.90 14.90 5.57
CA CYS A 333 -22.29 15.45 6.78
C CYS A 333 -22.72 14.62 8.01
N LEU A 334 -21.91 14.64 9.06
CA LEU A 334 -22.21 13.93 10.30
C LEU A 334 -21.76 14.73 11.52
N GLU A 335 -22.66 14.93 12.47
CA GLU A 335 -22.36 15.52 13.77
C GLU A 335 -21.76 14.49 14.73
N ALA A 336 -20.84 14.93 15.58
CA ALA A 336 -20.27 14.12 16.65
C ALA A 336 -21.40 13.60 17.58
N GLY A 337 -21.26 12.37 18.05
CA GLY A 337 -22.24 11.72 18.93
C GLY A 337 -23.41 11.02 18.21
N LYS A 338 -23.53 11.15 16.89
CA LYS A 338 -24.56 10.46 16.08
C LYS A 338 -24.20 8.99 15.86
N THR A 339 -25.22 8.23 15.48
CA THR A 339 -25.08 6.80 15.14
C THR A 339 -24.94 6.64 13.64
N VAL A 340 -24.05 5.76 13.21
CA VAL A 340 -23.84 5.33 11.83
C VAL A 340 -24.02 3.83 11.71
N LEU A 341 -24.29 3.36 10.50
CA LEU A 341 -24.29 1.94 10.16
C LEU A 341 -22.90 1.56 9.61
N ASN A 342 -22.26 0.58 10.25
CA ASN A 342 -21.16 -0.14 9.65
C ASN A 342 -21.77 -1.20 8.73
N THR A 343 -21.75 -0.94 7.43
CA THR A 343 -22.49 -1.73 6.45
C THR A 343 -21.86 -3.10 6.23
N ASN A 344 -20.52 -3.19 6.27
CA ASN A 344 -19.81 -4.46 6.08
C ASN A 344 -20.14 -5.50 7.18
N LYS A 345 -20.39 -5.02 8.40
CA LYS A 345 -20.73 -5.87 9.57
C LYS A 345 -22.20 -5.83 9.93
N ASN A 346 -23.00 -5.01 9.25
CA ASN A 346 -24.40 -4.76 9.54
C ASN A 346 -24.65 -4.39 11.01
N GLN A 347 -23.83 -3.50 11.57
CA GLN A 347 -23.88 -3.09 12.96
C GLN A 347 -23.97 -1.58 13.09
N ARG A 348 -24.81 -1.13 14.05
CA ARG A 348 -24.89 0.27 14.42
C ARG A 348 -23.77 0.62 15.38
N GLU A 349 -23.05 1.68 15.09
CA GLU A 349 -22.00 2.21 15.95
C GLU A 349 -22.21 3.69 16.22
N ARG A 350 -21.84 4.12 17.41
CA ARG A 350 -21.89 5.53 17.78
C ARG A 350 -20.56 6.19 17.50
N MET A 351 -20.56 7.19 16.65
CA MET A 351 -19.39 8.04 16.40
C MET A 351 -19.29 9.06 17.55
N GLY A 352 -18.54 8.72 18.58
CA GLY A 352 -18.47 9.49 19.83
C GLY A 352 -17.90 10.89 19.63
N ARG A 353 -16.58 11.02 19.64
CA ARG A 353 -15.85 12.24 19.30
C ARG A 353 -15.30 12.12 17.90
N ILE A 354 -15.28 13.24 17.19
CA ILE A 354 -14.63 13.35 15.88
C ILE A 354 -13.44 14.29 16.06
N LEU A 355 -12.29 13.89 15.59
CA LEU A 355 -11.02 14.58 15.77
C LEU A 355 -10.41 14.94 14.44
N LEU A 356 -9.97 16.19 14.30
CA LEU A 356 -9.00 16.57 13.29
C LEU A 356 -7.61 16.27 13.84
N MET A 357 -6.82 15.58 13.03
CA MET A 357 -5.47 15.18 13.42
C MET A 357 -4.43 16.10 12.81
N HIS A 358 -3.48 16.53 13.62
CA HIS A 358 -2.27 17.25 13.23
C HIS A 358 -1.08 16.45 13.76
N ALA A 359 -0.74 15.35 13.07
CA ALA A 359 0.17 14.32 13.56
C ALA A 359 -0.28 13.75 14.92
N ASN A 360 0.36 14.13 16.03
CA ASN A 360 -0.01 13.71 17.39
C ASN A 360 -0.94 14.71 18.15
N HIS A 361 -1.18 15.90 17.59
CA HIS A 361 -2.14 16.86 18.16
C HIS A 361 -3.55 16.59 17.66
N ARG A 362 -4.54 16.89 18.50
CA ARG A 362 -5.95 16.56 18.25
C ARG A 362 -6.81 17.79 18.50
N GLU A 363 -7.74 18.04 17.58
CA GLU A 363 -8.75 19.07 17.71
C GLU A 363 -10.13 18.44 17.56
N ASP A 364 -11.04 18.74 18.49
CA ASP A 364 -12.41 18.23 18.43
C ASP A 364 -13.21 18.93 17.31
N LEU A 365 -13.82 18.13 16.43
CA LEU A 365 -14.73 18.62 15.40
C LEU A 365 -16.17 18.33 15.80
N PRO A 366 -17.05 19.34 15.82
CA PRO A 366 -18.46 19.14 16.06
C PRO A 366 -19.19 18.45 14.91
N VAL A 367 -18.73 18.66 13.70
CA VAL A 367 -19.31 18.16 12.44
C VAL A 367 -18.22 17.87 11.44
N VAL A 368 -18.35 16.81 10.67
CA VAL A 368 -17.56 16.53 9.47
C VAL A 368 -18.43 16.61 8.23
N TYR A 369 -17.82 16.98 7.13
CA TYR A 369 -18.47 17.23 5.85
C TYR A 369 -17.88 16.37 4.73
N SER A 370 -18.58 16.29 3.60
CA SER A 370 -18.07 15.65 2.39
C SER A 370 -16.64 16.12 2.06
N GLY A 371 -15.75 15.23 1.70
CA GLY A 371 -14.33 15.52 1.41
C GLY A 371 -13.42 15.63 2.64
N ASP A 372 -13.95 15.60 3.85
CA ASP A 372 -13.10 15.66 5.07
C ASP A 372 -12.42 14.33 5.36
N ILE A 373 -11.21 14.44 5.92
CA ILE A 373 -10.46 13.33 6.51
C ILE A 373 -10.37 13.61 8.02
N ALA A 374 -10.86 12.69 8.83
CA ALA A 374 -10.92 12.85 10.29
C ALA A 374 -10.71 11.50 10.99
N ALA A 375 -10.57 11.53 12.31
CA ALA A 375 -10.52 10.35 13.14
C ALA A 375 -11.74 10.31 14.09
N ALA A 376 -12.30 9.12 14.32
CA ALA A 376 -13.39 8.91 15.25
C ALA A 376 -12.97 8.11 16.47
N VAL A 377 -13.47 8.50 17.63
CA VAL A 377 -13.38 7.75 18.89
C VAL A 377 -14.73 7.10 19.18
N GLY A 378 -14.72 5.87 19.65
CA GLY A 378 -15.93 5.17 20.09
C GLY A 378 -16.46 4.11 19.14
N LEU A 379 -15.87 3.96 17.95
CA LEU A 379 -16.17 2.87 17.03
C LEU A 379 -15.47 1.59 17.51
N LYS A 380 -16.27 0.65 18.05
CA LYS A 380 -15.74 -0.57 18.69
C LYS A 380 -15.43 -1.68 17.69
N ASN A 381 -16.33 -1.87 16.72
CA ASN A 381 -16.28 -3.00 15.80
C ASN A 381 -15.73 -2.62 14.41
N THR A 382 -15.60 -1.32 14.12
CA THR A 382 -15.08 -0.85 12.84
C THR A 382 -13.62 -1.25 12.66
N THR A 383 -13.31 -1.82 11.50
CA THR A 383 -11.95 -2.19 11.05
C THR A 383 -11.58 -1.45 9.77
N THR A 384 -10.33 -1.57 9.37
CA THR A 384 -9.84 -0.96 8.12
C THR A 384 -10.60 -1.55 6.92
N GLY A 385 -11.10 -0.68 6.04
CA GLY A 385 -11.92 -1.05 4.88
C GLY A 385 -13.43 -1.02 5.12
N ASP A 386 -13.89 -0.85 6.36
CA ASP A 386 -15.33 -0.80 6.65
C ASP A 386 -15.94 0.52 6.16
N THR A 387 -17.15 0.42 5.64
CA THR A 387 -17.98 1.56 5.23
C THR A 387 -18.89 1.99 6.38
N LEU A 388 -18.89 3.28 6.66
CA LEU A 388 -19.78 3.93 7.64
C LEU A 388 -20.77 4.82 6.89
N CYS A 389 -22.07 4.56 7.04
CA CYS A 389 -23.07 5.30 6.27
C CYS A 389 -24.35 5.61 7.07
N ASP A 390 -25.25 6.39 6.45
CA ASP A 390 -26.61 6.57 6.94
C ASP A 390 -27.40 5.27 6.84
N GLU A 391 -28.06 4.89 7.94
CA GLU A 391 -28.83 3.67 8.04
C GLU A 391 -29.98 3.56 7.02
N LYS A 392 -30.56 4.69 6.65
CA LYS A 392 -31.68 4.73 5.68
C LYS A 392 -31.21 4.53 4.24
N HIS A 393 -29.95 4.82 3.96
CA HIS A 393 -29.33 4.76 2.64
C HIS A 393 -28.05 3.92 2.71
N PRO A 394 -28.16 2.61 2.99
CA PRO A 394 -27.00 1.75 3.17
C PRO A 394 -26.24 1.57 1.85
N ILE A 395 -24.92 1.66 1.93
CA ILE A 395 -24.02 1.41 0.83
C ILE A 395 -22.76 0.72 1.36
N VAL A 396 -22.20 -0.20 0.60
CA VAL A 396 -20.85 -0.74 0.81
C VAL A 396 -19.96 -0.15 -0.27
N LEU A 397 -19.04 0.70 0.13
CA LEU A 397 -17.99 1.18 -0.76
C LEU A 397 -17.05 0.02 -1.06
N GLU A 398 -16.30 0.11 -2.14
CA GLU A 398 -15.37 -0.93 -2.58
C GLU A 398 -14.48 -1.45 -1.43
N ASN A 399 -14.43 -2.77 -1.28
CA ASN A 399 -13.61 -3.42 -0.26
C ASN A 399 -12.13 -3.31 -0.61
N MET A 400 -11.30 -2.97 0.39
CA MET A 400 -9.85 -3.06 0.28
C MET A 400 -9.43 -4.53 0.33
N VAL A 401 -8.67 -4.98 -0.65
CA VAL A 401 -8.06 -6.32 -0.66
C VAL A 401 -6.63 -6.20 -0.16
N PHE A 402 -6.31 -6.91 0.90
CA PHE A 402 -4.97 -6.89 1.49
C PHE A 402 -4.18 -8.13 1.08
N PRO A 403 -2.88 -8.01 0.77
CA PRO A 403 -2.03 -9.13 0.46
C PRO A 403 -1.84 -10.04 1.67
N GLU A 404 -1.69 -11.34 1.42
CA GLU A 404 -1.37 -12.29 2.47
C GLU A 404 0.07 -12.13 2.95
N PRO A 405 0.31 -12.28 4.29
CA PRO A 405 1.64 -12.23 4.86
C PRO A 405 2.57 -13.30 4.27
N VAL A 406 3.82 -12.93 4.02
CA VAL A 406 4.82 -13.84 3.42
C VAL A 406 5.81 -14.42 4.41
N ILE A 407 6.07 -13.73 5.53
CA ILE A 407 6.99 -14.17 6.58
C ILE A 407 6.21 -14.57 7.82
N ARG A 408 6.61 -15.65 8.46
CA ARG A 408 6.04 -16.15 9.71
C ARG A 408 7.15 -16.38 10.74
N VAL A 409 6.87 -15.98 11.99
CA VAL A 409 7.78 -16.09 13.13
C VAL A 409 7.02 -16.64 14.32
N ALA A 410 7.62 -17.58 15.05
CA ALA A 410 7.08 -17.99 16.33
C ALA A 410 7.46 -16.97 17.41
N ILE A 411 6.50 -16.60 18.25
CA ILE A 411 6.71 -15.67 19.36
C ILE A 411 6.24 -16.30 20.68
N GLU A 412 7.06 -16.21 21.69
CA GLU A 412 6.76 -16.74 23.01
C GLU A 412 7.05 -15.70 24.09
N PRO A 413 6.14 -15.47 25.05
CA PRO A 413 6.40 -14.55 26.14
C PRO A 413 7.45 -15.14 27.07
N LYS A 414 8.36 -14.32 27.60
CA LYS A 414 9.37 -14.77 28.57
C LYS A 414 8.78 -15.22 29.91
N THR A 415 7.56 -14.81 30.23
CA THR A 415 6.91 -15.14 31.50
C THR A 415 5.47 -15.62 31.26
N LYS A 416 4.98 -16.52 32.12
CA LYS A 416 3.56 -16.98 32.08
C LYS A 416 2.56 -15.83 32.23
N ALA A 417 2.84 -14.83 33.05
CA ALA A 417 2.01 -13.63 33.20
C ALA A 417 1.99 -12.76 31.95
N GLY A 418 2.98 -12.89 31.07
CA GLY A 418 3.04 -12.22 29.78
C GLY A 418 2.12 -12.83 28.71
N GLN A 419 1.68 -14.09 28.87
CA GLN A 419 0.88 -14.79 27.86
C GLN A 419 -0.43 -14.07 27.54
N GLU A 420 -1.21 -13.74 28.57
CA GLU A 420 -2.50 -13.05 28.39
C GLU A 420 -2.30 -11.62 27.83
N LYS A 421 -1.32 -10.89 28.36
CA LYS A 421 -0.97 -9.56 27.89
C LYS A 421 -0.52 -9.59 26.41
N MET A 422 0.28 -10.59 26.03
CA MET A 422 0.73 -10.77 24.65
C MET A 422 -0.45 -11.01 23.70
N GLY A 423 -1.40 -11.88 24.07
CA GLY A 423 -2.60 -12.12 23.27
C GLY A 423 -3.41 -10.86 23.03
N ILE A 424 -3.64 -10.06 24.07
CA ILE A 424 -4.36 -8.79 23.96
C ILE A 424 -3.58 -7.79 23.08
N ALA A 425 -2.28 -7.69 23.26
CA ALA A 425 -1.43 -6.77 22.48
C ALA A 425 -1.39 -7.16 21.00
N LEU A 426 -1.19 -8.44 20.70
CA LEU A 426 -1.19 -8.96 19.33
C LEU A 426 -2.54 -8.75 18.64
N SER A 427 -3.67 -8.95 19.34
CA SER A 427 -5.00 -8.68 18.80
C SER A 427 -5.17 -7.21 18.43
N LYS A 428 -4.71 -6.29 19.29
CA LYS A 428 -4.75 -4.85 18.98
C LYS A 428 -3.91 -4.48 17.79
N LEU A 429 -2.69 -5.01 17.69
CA LEU A 429 -1.80 -4.79 16.54
C LEU A 429 -2.40 -5.36 15.24
N ALA A 430 -3.07 -6.51 15.30
CA ALA A 430 -3.78 -7.07 14.15
C ALA A 430 -5.02 -6.27 13.73
N GLU A 431 -5.66 -5.56 14.66
CA GLU A 431 -6.74 -4.62 14.31
C GLU A 431 -6.23 -3.36 13.61
N GLU A 432 -4.99 -2.92 13.92
CA GLU A 432 -4.36 -1.76 13.29
C GLU A 432 -3.86 -2.07 11.89
N ASP A 433 -3.25 -3.24 11.73
CA ASP A 433 -2.62 -3.66 10.48
C ASP A 433 -3.26 -4.96 9.93
N PRO A 434 -4.07 -4.86 8.88
CA PRO A 434 -4.74 -6.03 8.29
C PRO A 434 -3.77 -7.01 7.60
N THR A 435 -2.51 -6.63 7.36
CA THR A 435 -1.48 -7.53 6.84
C THR A 435 -0.68 -8.23 7.92
N PHE A 436 -0.87 -7.83 9.17
CA PHE A 436 -0.35 -8.53 10.31
C PHE A 436 -1.38 -9.56 10.80
N LYS A 437 -1.00 -10.82 10.82
CA LYS A 437 -1.85 -11.91 11.33
C LYS A 437 -1.19 -12.58 12.52
N THR A 438 -2.01 -13.00 13.48
CA THR A 438 -1.59 -13.78 14.62
C THR A 438 -2.56 -14.93 14.85
N TYR A 439 -2.02 -16.11 15.12
CA TYR A 439 -2.79 -17.32 15.41
C TYR A 439 -1.95 -18.30 16.24
N THR A 440 -2.62 -19.24 16.87
CA THR A 440 -1.95 -20.35 17.55
C THR A 440 -1.88 -21.53 16.59
N ASP A 441 -0.68 -22.05 16.40
CA ASP A 441 -0.47 -23.28 15.64
C ASP A 441 -1.02 -24.45 16.45
N GLU A 442 -1.98 -25.18 15.91
CA GLU A 442 -2.70 -26.25 16.63
C GLU A 442 -1.78 -27.45 16.90
N GLU A 443 -0.78 -27.71 16.07
CA GLU A 443 0.12 -28.84 16.24
C GLU A 443 1.23 -28.55 17.26
N THR A 444 1.80 -27.33 17.23
CA THR A 444 2.91 -26.95 18.09
C THR A 444 2.49 -26.19 19.34
N GLY A 445 1.26 -25.67 19.38
CA GLY A 445 0.78 -24.79 20.45
C GLY A 445 1.49 -23.44 20.50
N GLN A 446 2.35 -23.13 19.52
CA GLN A 446 3.08 -21.87 19.45
C GLN A 446 2.20 -20.76 18.93
N THR A 447 2.38 -19.56 19.47
CA THR A 447 1.80 -18.34 18.87
C THR A 447 2.66 -17.94 17.68
N ILE A 448 2.02 -17.88 16.51
CA ILE A 448 2.66 -17.47 15.27
C ILE A 448 2.24 -16.04 14.95
N ILE A 449 3.19 -15.22 14.55
CA ILE A 449 2.95 -13.91 13.95
C ILE A 449 3.42 -13.95 12.49
N ALA A 450 2.64 -13.34 11.63
CA ALA A 450 2.89 -13.29 10.20
C ALA A 450 2.80 -11.86 9.67
N GLY A 451 3.72 -11.46 8.80
CA GLY A 451 3.82 -10.11 8.27
C GLY A 451 4.43 -10.06 6.87
N MET A 452 4.51 -8.85 6.32
CA MET A 452 4.93 -8.62 4.93
C MET A 452 6.44 -8.70 4.73
N GLY A 453 7.24 -8.48 5.78
CA GLY A 453 8.68 -8.49 5.69
C GLY A 453 9.35 -8.62 7.06
N GLU A 454 10.67 -8.75 7.05
CA GLU A 454 11.47 -8.91 8.27
C GLU A 454 11.39 -7.64 9.15
N LEU A 455 11.53 -6.47 8.52
CA LEU A 455 11.42 -5.19 9.20
C LEU A 455 10.03 -4.98 9.80
N HIS A 456 8.98 -5.38 9.08
CA HIS A 456 7.61 -5.30 9.59
C HIS A 456 7.43 -6.08 10.90
N LEU A 457 7.87 -7.35 10.93
CA LEU A 457 7.78 -8.18 12.15
C LEU A 457 8.69 -7.67 13.27
N GLU A 458 9.87 -7.17 12.95
CA GLU A 458 10.78 -6.57 13.93
C GLU A 458 10.12 -5.36 14.63
N ILE A 459 9.45 -4.50 13.89
CA ILE A 459 8.72 -3.36 14.43
C ILE A 459 7.55 -3.80 15.31
N ILE A 460 6.79 -4.81 14.90
CA ILE A 460 5.70 -5.37 15.71
C ILE A 460 6.23 -5.89 17.05
N VAL A 461 7.34 -6.63 17.05
CA VAL A 461 7.97 -7.16 18.27
C VAL A 461 8.49 -6.02 19.17
N ASP A 462 9.08 -5.00 18.59
CA ASP A 462 9.54 -3.84 19.33
C ASP A 462 8.38 -3.04 19.94
N ARG A 463 7.26 -2.91 19.22
CA ARG A 463 6.03 -2.31 19.75
C ARG A 463 5.43 -3.13 20.91
N LEU A 464 5.47 -4.46 20.87
CA LEU A 464 5.07 -5.31 22.00
C LEU A 464 5.87 -4.96 23.25
N LEU A 465 7.18 -4.77 23.13
CA LEU A 465 8.04 -4.42 24.24
C LEU A 465 7.77 -2.99 24.74
N ARG A 466 7.76 -2.00 23.85
CA ARG A 466 7.72 -0.57 24.22
C ARG A 466 6.33 -0.11 24.63
N GLU A 467 5.31 -0.44 23.86
CA GLU A 467 3.94 0.04 24.10
C GLU A 467 3.18 -0.82 25.13
N PHE A 468 3.32 -2.15 25.01
CA PHE A 468 2.56 -3.09 25.83
C PHE A 468 3.33 -3.68 27.02
N LYS A 469 4.65 -3.39 27.10
CA LYS A 469 5.53 -3.92 28.16
C LYS A 469 5.53 -5.45 28.22
N VAL A 470 5.50 -6.10 27.05
CA VAL A 470 5.58 -7.56 26.89
C VAL A 470 6.93 -7.94 26.33
N GLU A 471 7.73 -8.64 27.15
CA GLU A 471 8.98 -9.24 26.68
C GLU A 471 8.69 -10.61 26.05
N ALA A 472 9.15 -10.80 24.83
CA ALA A 472 8.96 -12.02 24.09
C ALA A 472 10.27 -12.53 23.49
N ASN A 473 10.36 -13.86 23.34
CA ASN A 473 11.38 -14.52 22.52
C ASN A 473 10.80 -14.72 21.13
N VAL A 474 11.61 -14.44 20.13
CA VAL A 474 11.24 -14.63 18.73
C VAL A 474 12.03 -15.79 18.17
N GLY A 475 11.33 -16.74 17.56
CA GLY A 475 11.95 -17.86 16.84
C GLY A 475 12.47 -17.42 15.47
N ALA A 476 13.20 -18.32 14.80
CA ALA A 476 13.64 -18.07 13.42
C ALA A 476 12.43 -17.82 12.51
N PRO A 477 12.51 -16.87 11.57
CA PRO A 477 11.46 -16.64 10.60
C PRO A 477 11.10 -17.92 9.85
N GLN A 478 9.81 -18.17 9.68
CA GLN A 478 9.33 -19.30 8.89
C GLN A 478 8.86 -18.82 7.52
N VAL A 479 9.22 -19.58 6.50
CA VAL A 479 8.80 -19.33 5.12
C VAL A 479 7.38 -19.83 4.92
N ALA A 480 6.52 -19.05 4.31
CA ALA A 480 5.15 -19.46 3.95
C ALA A 480 5.18 -20.36 2.71
N TYR A 481 5.55 -21.63 2.92
CA TYR A 481 5.43 -22.64 1.88
C TYR A 481 3.97 -22.86 1.51
N LYS A 482 3.73 -23.32 0.28
CA LYS A 482 2.42 -23.77 -0.22
C LYS A 482 2.58 -25.15 -0.84
N GLU A 483 1.45 -25.80 -1.07
CA GLU A 483 1.42 -27.07 -1.78
C GLU A 483 0.64 -26.92 -3.08
N THR A 484 0.95 -27.72 -4.09
CA THR A 484 0.17 -27.84 -5.31
C THR A 484 0.34 -29.26 -5.87
N ILE A 485 -0.34 -29.54 -6.96
CA ILE A 485 -0.31 -30.86 -7.62
C ILE A 485 0.18 -30.74 -9.06
N ARG A 486 0.76 -31.80 -9.60
CA ARG A 486 1.26 -31.84 -10.98
C ARG A 486 0.35 -32.58 -11.95
N LYS A 487 -0.52 -33.48 -11.44
CA LYS A 487 -1.29 -34.41 -12.26
C LYS A 487 -2.79 -34.27 -12.03
N LYS A 488 -3.55 -34.53 -13.07
CA LYS A 488 -5.00 -34.69 -13.00
C LYS A 488 -5.33 -36.07 -12.45
N VAL A 489 -6.23 -36.12 -11.46
CA VAL A 489 -6.68 -37.37 -10.83
C VAL A 489 -8.18 -37.36 -10.65
N ASN A 490 -8.82 -38.49 -10.97
CA ASN A 490 -10.20 -38.76 -10.62
C ASN A 490 -10.23 -39.57 -9.34
N GLN A 491 -11.04 -39.12 -8.38
CA GLN A 491 -11.17 -39.74 -7.07
C GLN A 491 -12.63 -39.96 -6.74
N GLU A 492 -12.91 -41.18 -6.27
CA GLU A 492 -14.20 -41.56 -5.69
C GLU A 492 -14.00 -41.88 -4.23
N THR A 493 -14.78 -41.23 -3.36
CA THR A 493 -14.69 -41.41 -1.92
C THR A 493 -16.07 -41.48 -1.30
N LYS A 494 -16.26 -42.53 -0.49
CA LYS A 494 -17.50 -42.78 0.22
C LYS A 494 -17.23 -42.70 1.72
N TYR A 495 -17.88 -41.76 2.37
CA TYR A 495 -17.91 -41.68 3.83
C TYR A 495 -19.20 -42.31 4.33
N ALA A 496 -19.10 -43.45 4.99
CA ALA A 496 -20.21 -44.13 5.62
C ALA A 496 -19.84 -44.54 7.03
N ARG A 497 -20.58 -44.04 8.03
CA ARG A 497 -20.37 -44.38 9.45
C ARG A 497 -21.70 -44.65 10.11
N GLN A 498 -21.79 -45.74 10.86
CA GLN A 498 -22.94 -46.11 11.61
C GLN A 498 -22.52 -46.29 13.08
N SER A 499 -23.02 -45.42 13.97
CA SER A 499 -22.75 -45.48 15.41
C SER A 499 -24.09 -45.29 16.15
N GLY A 500 -24.75 -46.40 16.43
CA GLY A 500 -25.88 -46.47 17.34
C GLY A 500 -26.97 -45.41 17.18
N GLY A 501 -27.74 -45.43 16.07
CA GLY A 501 -28.77 -44.46 15.76
C GLY A 501 -28.76 -44.04 14.27
N LYS A 502 -28.95 -42.74 13.98
CA LYS A 502 -28.92 -42.21 12.63
C LYS A 502 -27.50 -42.31 12.05
N GLY A 503 -27.35 -42.99 10.89
CA GLY A 503 -26.08 -43.11 10.21
C GLY A 503 -25.58 -41.81 9.61
N GLN A 504 -24.36 -41.83 9.07
CA GLN A 504 -23.82 -40.74 8.27
C GLN A 504 -23.38 -41.30 6.90
N TYR A 505 -23.81 -40.65 5.83
CA TYR A 505 -23.50 -41.07 4.48
C TYR A 505 -23.21 -39.88 3.59
N GLY A 506 -22.04 -39.88 2.94
CA GLY A 506 -21.65 -38.94 1.90
C GLY A 506 -20.80 -39.65 0.87
N HIS A 507 -21.16 -39.55 -0.41
CA HIS A 507 -20.42 -40.16 -1.50
C HIS A 507 -20.21 -39.14 -2.61
N VAL A 508 -18.97 -38.90 -2.96
CA VAL A 508 -18.57 -37.90 -3.96
C VAL A 508 -17.56 -38.49 -4.95
N LYS A 509 -17.68 -38.09 -6.19
CA LYS A 509 -16.70 -38.33 -7.26
C LYS A 509 -16.19 -36.99 -7.77
N ILE A 510 -14.93 -36.74 -7.61
CA ILE A 510 -14.28 -35.49 -7.98
C ILE A 510 -13.13 -35.74 -8.96
N THR A 511 -12.91 -34.77 -9.81
CA THR A 511 -11.67 -34.62 -10.59
C THR A 511 -10.88 -33.48 -9.99
N VAL A 512 -9.63 -33.75 -9.62
CA VAL A 512 -8.70 -32.71 -9.16
C VAL A 512 -7.61 -32.57 -10.21
N GLU A 513 -7.40 -31.34 -10.67
CA GLU A 513 -6.38 -31.04 -11.68
C GLU A 513 -5.63 -29.75 -11.32
N PRO A 514 -4.35 -29.60 -11.75
CA PRO A 514 -3.62 -28.37 -11.55
C PRO A 514 -4.29 -27.22 -12.29
N ASN A 515 -4.31 -26.04 -11.67
CA ASN A 515 -4.73 -24.79 -12.30
C ASN A 515 -3.48 -23.99 -12.71
N GLU A 516 -3.68 -22.93 -13.49
CA GLU A 516 -2.59 -22.02 -13.83
C GLU A 516 -2.06 -21.31 -12.58
N SER A 517 -0.74 -21.12 -12.52
CA SER A 517 -0.09 -20.47 -11.39
C SER A 517 -0.71 -19.11 -11.09
N GLY A 518 -1.09 -18.89 -9.82
CA GLY A 518 -1.70 -17.66 -9.34
C GLY A 518 -3.22 -17.54 -9.56
N LYS A 519 -3.87 -18.50 -10.22
CA LYS A 519 -5.34 -18.50 -10.37
C LYS A 519 -6.10 -18.98 -9.14
N GLY A 520 -5.39 -19.61 -8.20
CA GLY A 520 -5.99 -20.09 -6.97
C GLY A 520 -6.93 -21.27 -7.15
N PHE A 521 -7.98 -21.31 -6.32
CA PHE A 521 -8.94 -22.41 -6.27
C PHE A 521 -10.15 -22.17 -7.17
N GLU A 522 -10.47 -23.14 -8.00
CA GLU A 522 -11.67 -23.16 -8.81
C GLU A 522 -12.49 -24.41 -8.50
N PHE A 523 -13.76 -24.23 -8.14
CA PHE A 523 -14.70 -25.31 -7.91
C PHE A 523 -15.78 -25.33 -9.00
N ILE A 524 -15.94 -26.48 -9.67
CA ILE A 524 -16.95 -26.67 -10.72
C ILE A 524 -17.92 -27.76 -10.28
N ASN A 525 -19.20 -27.41 -10.27
CA ASN A 525 -20.26 -28.39 -10.12
C ASN A 525 -20.71 -28.87 -11.50
N ALA A 526 -20.41 -30.14 -11.83
CA ALA A 526 -20.80 -30.82 -13.06
C ALA A 526 -21.72 -32.02 -12.79
N THR A 527 -22.40 -32.08 -11.64
CA THR A 527 -23.31 -33.16 -11.30
C THR A 527 -24.55 -33.11 -12.18
N VAL A 528 -25.01 -34.30 -12.62
CA VAL A 528 -26.16 -34.44 -13.52
C VAL A 528 -27.23 -35.33 -12.85
N GLY A 529 -28.50 -35.06 -13.14
CA GLY A 529 -29.60 -35.91 -12.71
C GLY A 529 -29.91 -35.92 -11.21
N GLY A 530 -29.37 -34.98 -10.43
CA GLY A 530 -29.63 -34.92 -8.98
C GLY A 530 -28.92 -36.02 -8.19
N SER A 531 -27.80 -36.53 -8.69
CA SER A 531 -26.97 -37.53 -8.02
C SER A 531 -26.52 -37.09 -6.60
N ILE A 532 -26.35 -35.81 -6.42
CA ILE A 532 -26.15 -35.15 -5.11
C ILE A 532 -27.21 -34.05 -5.00
N PRO A 533 -27.99 -33.98 -3.92
CA PRO A 533 -28.90 -32.85 -3.65
C PRO A 533 -28.15 -31.51 -3.64
N LYS A 534 -28.76 -30.49 -4.26
CA LYS A 534 -28.12 -29.17 -4.41
C LYS A 534 -27.71 -28.54 -3.07
N GLU A 535 -28.44 -28.83 -2.01
CA GLU A 535 -28.17 -28.36 -0.64
C GLU A 535 -26.84 -28.88 -0.06
N PHE A 536 -26.34 -30.05 -0.52
CA PHE A 536 -25.08 -30.63 -0.04
C PHE A 536 -23.85 -30.24 -0.83
N ILE A 537 -24.01 -29.63 -2.02
CA ILE A 537 -22.89 -29.21 -2.87
C ILE A 537 -22.03 -28.17 -2.20
N PRO A 538 -22.56 -27.12 -1.53
CA PRO A 538 -21.75 -26.17 -0.77
C PRO A 538 -20.96 -26.83 0.36
N ALA A 539 -21.52 -27.87 1.00
CA ALA A 539 -20.82 -28.62 2.05
C ALA A 539 -19.62 -29.39 1.51
N VAL A 540 -19.72 -29.98 0.31
CA VAL A 540 -18.59 -30.62 -0.36
C VAL A 540 -17.49 -29.59 -0.64
N GLU A 541 -17.83 -28.43 -1.18
CA GLU A 541 -16.86 -27.33 -1.43
C GLU A 541 -16.19 -26.85 -0.14
N GLN A 542 -16.96 -26.65 0.92
CA GLN A 542 -16.39 -26.28 2.24
C GLN A 542 -15.43 -27.34 2.78
N GLY A 543 -15.76 -28.63 2.60
CA GLY A 543 -14.89 -29.73 2.97
C GLY A 543 -13.56 -29.72 2.22
N ILE A 544 -13.62 -29.46 0.92
CA ILE A 544 -12.43 -29.31 0.06
C ILE A 544 -11.59 -28.11 0.50
N ARG A 545 -12.18 -26.94 0.71
CA ARG A 545 -11.50 -25.73 1.18
C ARG A 545 -10.79 -25.97 2.53
N GLY A 546 -11.47 -26.61 3.48
CA GLY A 546 -10.84 -26.97 4.75
C GLY A 546 -9.66 -27.94 4.59
N ALA A 547 -9.74 -28.89 3.64
CA ALA A 547 -8.65 -29.78 3.36
C ALA A 547 -7.46 -29.08 2.66
N MET A 548 -7.76 -28.09 1.80
CA MET A 548 -6.75 -27.24 1.18
C MET A 548 -5.98 -26.42 2.22
N GLU A 549 -6.67 -25.80 3.15
CA GLU A 549 -6.05 -25.01 4.23
C GLU A 549 -5.17 -25.89 5.13
N ALA A 550 -5.61 -27.11 5.42
CA ALA A 550 -4.86 -28.07 6.24
C ALA A 550 -3.63 -28.66 5.54
N GLY A 551 -3.58 -28.60 4.19
CA GLY A 551 -2.53 -29.22 3.39
C GLY A 551 -2.65 -30.75 3.29
N VAL A 552 -1.89 -31.34 2.39
CA VAL A 552 -1.93 -32.81 2.13
C VAL A 552 -0.55 -33.47 2.22
N LEU A 553 0.53 -32.71 2.02
CA LEU A 553 1.90 -33.25 2.01
C LEU A 553 2.64 -32.96 3.32
N ALA A 554 2.65 -31.71 3.73
CA ALA A 554 3.35 -31.22 4.92
C ALA A 554 2.55 -30.26 5.80
N GLY A 555 1.26 -30.08 5.52
CA GLY A 555 0.39 -29.18 6.26
C GLY A 555 0.50 -27.70 5.80
N PHE A 556 0.94 -27.48 4.56
CA PHE A 556 0.91 -26.14 3.94
C PHE A 556 -0.34 -25.98 3.06
N PRO A 557 -0.90 -24.77 2.96
CA PRO A 557 -2.08 -24.55 2.14
C PRO A 557 -1.87 -24.99 0.68
N VAL A 558 -2.83 -25.77 0.15
CA VAL A 558 -2.83 -26.18 -1.27
C VAL A 558 -3.39 -25.03 -2.10
N VAL A 559 -2.71 -24.69 -3.20
CA VAL A 559 -3.08 -23.60 -4.10
C VAL A 559 -3.07 -24.05 -5.57
N ASP A 560 -3.66 -23.24 -6.44
CA ASP A 560 -3.65 -23.42 -7.88
C ASP A 560 -4.18 -24.80 -8.31
N VAL A 561 -5.37 -25.15 -7.78
CA VAL A 561 -6.05 -26.39 -8.07
C VAL A 561 -7.49 -26.13 -8.53
N LYS A 562 -7.92 -26.94 -9.47
CA LYS A 562 -9.28 -26.95 -9.98
C LYS A 562 -9.94 -28.27 -9.61
N VAL A 563 -11.10 -28.19 -8.99
CA VAL A 563 -11.86 -29.35 -8.56
C VAL A 563 -13.21 -29.36 -9.26
N THR A 564 -13.50 -30.46 -9.95
CA THR A 564 -14.79 -30.69 -10.59
C THR A 564 -15.52 -31.81 -9.87
N LEU A 565 -16.64 -31.50 -9.24
CA LEU A 565 -17.56 -32.48 -8.68
C LEU A 565 -18.48 -32.94 -9.80
N TYR A 566 -18.31 -34.21 -10.28
CA TYR A 566 -19.03 -34.67 -11.45
C TYR A 566 -20.10 -35.75 -11.17
N ASP A 567 -20.02 -36.46 -10.03
CA ASP A 567 -20.97 -37.48 -9.65
C ASP A 567 -20.92 -37.77 -8.15
N GLY A 568 -21.85 -38.58 -7.68
CA GLY A 568 -21.90 -39.03 -6.28
C GLY A 568 -23.20 -39.81 -6.01
N SER A 569 -23.49 -40.06 -4.74
CA SER A 569 -24.78 -40.60 -4.34
C SER A 569 -25.11 -40.15 -2.91
N TYR A 570 -26.36 -40.18 -2.57
CA TYR A 570 -26.88 -39.85 -1.27
C TYR A 570 -27.79 -40.94 -0.72
N HIS A 571 -28.05 -40.90 0.57
CA HIS A 571 -28.98 -41.77 1.26
C HIS A 571 -30.04 -40.90 1.94
N GLU A 572 -31.33 -41.18 1.69
CA GLU A 572 -32.46 -40.33 2.11
C GLU A 572 -32.49 -40.01 3.64
N VAL A 573 -32.00 -40.95 4.46
CA VAL A 573 -32.05 -40.81 5.92
C VAL A 573 -30.68 -40.43 6.52
N ASP A 574 -29.58 -40.95 5.98
CA ASP A 574 -28.25 -40.87 6.60
C ASP A 574 -27.37 -39.78 5.98
N SER A 575 -27.81 -39.15 4.90
CA SER A 575 -27.05 -38.04 4.29
C SER A 575 -27.28 -36.74 5.08
N SER A 576 -26.20 -35.99 5.23
CA SER A 576 -26.18 -34.68 5.91
C SER A 576 -25.08 -33.80 5.33
N GLU A 577 -25.19 -32.48 5.54
CA GLU A 577 -24.15 -31.52 5.19
C GLU A 577 -22.79 -31.92 5.80
N LEU A 578 -22.77 -32.35 7.06
CA LEU A 578 -21.54 -32.80 7.71
C LEU A 578 -20.91 -34.02 7.02
N ALA A 579 -21.73 -35.00 6.62
CA ALA A 579 -21.25 -36.20 5.93
C ALA A 579 -20.63 -35.87 4.56
N PHE A 580 -21.26 -34.97 3.80
CA PHE A 580 -20.73 -34.50 2.53
C PHE A 580 -19.51 -33.60 2.67
N LYS A 581 -19.44 -32.78 3.71
CA LYS A 581 -18.25 -32.00 4.06
C LYS A 581 -17.06 -32.90 4.34
N ILE A 582 -17.24 -33.95 5.13
CA ILE A 582 -16.21 -34.94 5.42
C ILE A 582 -15.82 -35.72 4.17
N ALA A 583 -16.81 -36.17 3.37
CA ALA A 583 -16.55 -36.89 2.12
C ALA A 583 -15.75 -36.04 1.13
N GLY A 584 -16.09 -34.74 0.97
CA GLY A 584 -15.34 -33.80 0.14
C GLY A 584 -13.92 -33.60 0.60
N SER A 585 -13.72 -33.42 1.91
CA SER A 585 -12.38 -33.30 2.52
C SER A 585 -11.52 -34.55 2.29
N MET A 586 -12.08 -35.74 2.51
CA MET A 586 -11.38 -37.01 2.30
C MET A 586 -11.02 -37.22 0.82
N ALA A 587 -12.00 -37.03 -0.07
CA ALA A 587 -11.81 -37.16 -1.50
C ALA A 587 -10.67 -36.27 -2.03
N PHE A 588 -10.65 -35.02 -1.59
CA PHE A 588 -9.61 -34.07 -1.97
C PHE A 588 -8.23 -34.50 -1.50
N LYS A 589 -8.09 -34.90 -0.23
CA LYS A 589 -6.81 -35.39 0.33
C LYS A 589 -6.29 -36.60 -0.41
N GLU A 590 -7.16 -37.60 -0.66
CA GLU A 590 -6.79 -38.83 -1.38
C GLU A 590 -6.42 -38.54 -2.85
N ALA A 591 -7.16 -37.63 -3.50
CA ALA A 591 -6.84 -37.21 -4.86
C ALA A 591 -5.50 -36.52 -4.95
N CYS A 592 -5.23 -35.54 -4.07
CA CYS A 592 -3.97 -34.81 -4.05
C CYS A 592 -2.77 -35.70 -3.77
N GLN A 593 -2.88 -36.69 -2.87
CA GLN A 593 -1.80 -37.67 -2.61
C GLN A 593 -1.43 -38.48 -3.87
N LYS A 594 -2.39 -38.75 -4.76
CA LYS A 594 -2.16 -39.45 -6.03
C LYS A 594 -1.74 -38.51 -7.16
N ALA A 595 -1.99 -37.23 -7.01
CA ALA A 595 -1.75 -36.21 -8.02
C ALA A 595 -0.32 -35.66 -8.08
N ASP A 596 0.64 -36.35 -7.46
CA ASP A 596 2.05 -35.93 -7.39
C ASP A 596 2.18 -34.55 -6.73
N PRO A 597 1.87 -34.45 -5.41
CA PRO A 597 1.88 -33.18 -4.71
C PRO A 597 3.32 -32.67 -4.50
N VAL A 598 3.50 -31.36 -4.63
CA VAL A 598 4.80 -30.68 -4.51
C VAL A 598 4.70 -29.47 -3.59
N ILE A 599 5.82 -29.09 -3.00
CA ILE A 599 5.96 -27.88 -2.20
C ILE A 599 6.39 -26.73 -3.08
N LEU A 600 5.74 -25.59 -2.88
CA LEU A 600 6.08 -24.32 -3.50
C LEU A 600 6.77 -23.41 -2.47
N GLU A 601 7.86 -22.77 -2.89
CA GLU A 601 8.53 -21.73 -2.11
C GLU A 601 8.29 -20.33 -2.69
N PRO A 602 8.14 -19.30 -1.85
CA PRO A 602 7.98 -17.93 -2.33
C PRO A 602 9.30 -17.39 -2.85
N ILE A 603 9.25 -16.83 -4.05
CA ILE A 603 10.37 -16.14 -4.71
C ILE A 603 10.16 -14.64 -4.57
N MET A 604 11.20 -13.97 -4.13
CA MET A 604 11.24 -12.52 -4.00
C MET A 604 11.91 -11.92 -5.23
N LYS A 605 11.32 -10.86 -5.76
CA LYS A 605 12.00 -9.96 -6.70
C LYS A 605 12.85 -9.02 -5.88
N VAL A 606 14.15 -9.08 -6.07
CA VAL A 606 15.14 -8.32 -5.31
C VAL A 606 15.86 -7.38 -6.25
N CYS A 607 15.89 -6.11 -5.88
CA CYS A 607 16.68 -5.10 -6.56
C CYS A 607 17.80 -4.66 -5.62
N ILE A 608 19.03 -4.84 -6.04
CA ILE A 608 20.22 -4.52 -5.25
C ILE A 608 20.98 -3.40 -5.95
N ILE A 609 21.34 -2.37 -5.22
CA ILE A 609 22.12 -1.24 -5.71
C ILE A 609 23.45 -1.22 -4.96
N VAL A 610 24.54 -1.36 -5.69
CA VAL A 610 25.89 -1.38 -5.13
C VAL A 610 26.84 -0.59 -6.01
N PRO A 611 27.91 0.00 -5.43
CA PRO A 611 29.00 0.55 -6.23
C PRO A 611 29.60 -0.50 -7.16
N ASP A 612 30.12 -0.06 -8.33
CA ASP A 612 30.66 -0.94 -9.37
C ASP A 612 31.69 -1.96 -8.84
N GLU A 613 32.49 -1.54 -7.87
CA GLU A 613 33.55 -2.36 -7.25
C GLU A 613 33.04 -3.60 -6.50
N TYR A 614 31.77 -3.59 -6.03
CA TYR A 614 31.17 -4.72 -5.28
C TYR A 614 30.26 -5.58 -6.12
N MET A 615 30.01 -5.25 -7.38
CA MET A 615 29.07 -5.96 -8.24
C MET A 615 29.37 -7.46 -8.33
N GLY A 616 30.63 -7.83 -8.54
CA GLY A 616 31.05 -9.22 -8.68
C GLY A 616 30.76 -10.04 -7.41
N ASP A 617 31.11 -9.51 -6.25
CA ASP A 617 30.90 -10.17 -4.95
C ASP A 617 29.42 -10.35 -4.63
N VAL A 618 28.59 -9.36 -4.99
CA VAL A 618 27.15 -9.42 -4.76
C VAL A 618 26.47 -10.39 -5.71
N ILE A 619 26.85 -10.43 -6.99
CA ILE A 619 26.34 -11.44 -7.94
C ILE A 619 26.70 -12.85 -7.49
N GLY A 620 27.94 -13.06 -7.02
CA GLY A 620 28.38 -14.34 -6.46
C GLY A 620 27.54 -14.74 -5.23
N ASP A 621 27.27 -13.81 -4.32
CA ASP A 621 26.41 -14.04 -3.14
C ASP A 621 24.97 -14.39 -3.53
N VAL A 622 24.34 -13.62 -4.42
CA VAL A 622 23.00 -13.89 -4.93
C VAL A 622 22.91 -15.27 -5.57
N THR A 623 23.88 -15.63 -6.39
CA THR A 623 23.93 -16.94 -7.04
C THR A 623 24.07 -18.07 -6.01
N SER A 624 24.89 -17.88 -4.98
CA SER A 624 25.03 -18.87 -3.88
C SER A 624 23.73 -19.07 -3.08
N ARG A 625 22.85 -18.06 -3.09
CA ARG A 625 21.50 -18.06 -2.49
C ARG A 625 20.43 -18.57 -3.43
N ARG A 626 20.78 -19.36 -4.42
CA ARG A 626 19.86 -19.86 -5.46
C ARG A 626 19.14 -18.75 -6.24
N GLY A 627 19.71 -17.53 -6.23
CA GLY A 627 19.17 -16.38 -6.94
C GLY A 627 19.41 -16.48 -8.44
N ASN A 628 18.44 -16.04 -9.21
CA ASN A 628 18.50 -15.91 -10.67
C ASN A 628 18.58 -14.42 -11.04
N ILE A 629 19.67 -14.03 -11.69
CA ILE A 629 19.87 -12.65 -12.15
C ILE A 629 18.96 -12.40 -13.36
N ALA A 630 18.07 -11.42 -13.24
CA ALA A 630 17.14 -11.02 -14.30
C ALA A 630 17.69 -9.89 -15.15
N GLY A 631 18.47 -8.99 -14.57
CA GLY A 631 19.04 -7.85 -15.29
C GLY A 631 20.14 -7.14 -14.52
N LEU A 632 20.97 -6.43 -15.28
CA LEU A 632 22.02 -5.55 -14.76
C LEU A 632 21.86 -4.19 -15.44
N THR A 633 21.74 -3.14 -14.65
CA THR A 633 21.60 -1.77 -15.17
C THR A 633 22.65 -0.88 -14.51
N GLN A 634 23.45 -0.24 -15.36
CA GLN A 634 24.45 0.71 -14.87
C GLN A 634 23.77 2.04 -14.51
N ARG A 635 24.07 2.53 -13.33
CA ARG A 635 23.68 3.86 -12.84
C ARG A 635 24.95 4.63 -12.48
N ASN A 636 24.96 5.94 -12.61
CA ASN A 636 26.09 6.85 -12.32
C ASN A 636 26.97 6.38 -11.12
N GLY A 637 28.00 5.54 -11.40
CA GLY A 637 28.92 5.01 -10.39
C GLY A 637 28.38 3.90 -9.50
N ALA A 638 27.21 3.32 -9.84
CA ALA A 638 26.60 2.20 -9.13
C ALA A 638 25.98 1.22 -10.13
N GLN A 639 25.88 -0.04 -9.73
CA GLN A 639 25.19 -1.09 -10.47
C GLN A 639 23.88 -1.45 -9.79
N GLN A 640 22.83 -1.54 -10.56
CA GLN A 640 21.57 -2.13 -10.15
C GLN A 640 21.54 -3.59 -10.64
N ILE A 641 21.32 -4.50 -9.71
CA ILE A 641 21.20 -5.94 -9.95
C ILE A 641 19.75 -6.33 -9.65
N ASP A 642 19.01 -6.67 -10.69
CA ASP A 642 17.65 -7.17 -10.54
C ASP A 642 17.69 -8.70 -10.57
N CYS A 643 17.14 -9.34 -9.55
CA CYS A 643 17.22 -10.80 -9.40
C CYS A 643 15.98 -11.36 -8.71
N PHE A 644 15.79 -12.66 -8.87
CA PHE A 644 14.78 -13.44 -8.18
C PHE A 644 15.45 -14.41 -7.21
N VAL A 645 15.13 -14.31 -5.92
CA VAL A 645 15.78 -15.11 -4.86
C VAL A 645 14.70 -15.73 -3.97
N PRO A 646 14.84 -17.01 -3.57
CA PRO A 646 13.94 -17.61 -2.60
C PRO A 646 13.97 -16.86 -1.27
N LEU A 647 12.79 -16.63 -0.68
CA LEU A 647 12.69 -15.93 0.61
C LEU A 647 13.51 -16.59 1.71
N SER A 648 13.57 -17.92 1.71
CA SER A 648 14.37 -18.71 2.68
C SER A 648 15.85 -18.33 2.71
N GLU A 649 16.39 -17.83 1.59
CA GLU A 649 17.79 -17.45 1.43
C GLU A 649 18.04 -15.96 1.74
N MET A 650 16.97 -15.17 1.93
CA MET A 650 17.07 -13.74 2.14
C MET A 650 17.17 -13.34 3.62
N PHE A 651 16.93 -14.26 4.55
CA PHE A 651 17.07 -13.96 5.97
C PHE A 651 18.50 -13.53 6.33
N GLY A 652 18.62 -12.40 7.02
CA GLY A 652 19.91 -11.81 7.37
C GLY A 652 20.68 -11.20 6.19
N TYR A 653 20.08 -11.12 5.00
CA TYR A 653 20.74 -10.59 3.80
C TYR A 653 21.18 -9.13 3.96
N ALA A 654 20.40 -8.29 4.64
CA ALA A 654 20.73 -6.89 4.91
C ALA A 654 22.11 -6.74 5.59
N THR A 655 22.34 -7.53 6.62
CA THR A 655 23.62 -7.56 7.36
C THR A 655 24.75 -8.06 6.48
N ASN A 656 24.51 -9.11 5.70
CA ASN A 656 25.50 -9.68 4.80
C ASN A 656 25.90 -8.69 3.69
N LEU A 657 24.91 -8.05 3.05
CA LEU A 657 25.13 -7.03 2.01
C LEU A 657 25.93 -5.83 2.56
N ARG A 658 25.55 -5.32 3.73
CA ARG A 658 26.27 -4.19 4.39
C ARG A 658 27.72 -4.57 4.71
N SER A 659 27.95 -5.77 5.21
CA SER A 659 29.30 -6.25 5.50
C SER A 659 30.17 -6.34 4.25
N ARG A 660 29.62 -6.86 3.14
CA ARG A 660 30.34 -7.03 1.85
C ARG A 660 30.61 -5.69 1.13
N THR A 661 29.72 -4.72 1.30
CA THR A 661 29.77 -3.43 0.59
C THR A 661 30.21 -2.28 1.47
N GLN A 662 30.76 -2.57 2.65
CA GLN A 662 31.17 -1.54 3.63
C GLN A 662 30.03 -0.54 3.95
N GLY A 663 28.79 -1.05 4.03
CA GLY A 663 27.61 -0.24 4.32
C GLY A 663 27.03 0.53 3.11
N ARG A 664 27.63 0.43 1.93
CA ARG A 664 27.23 1.19 0.73
C ARG A 664 26.18 0.48 -0.14
N GLY A 665 25.95 -0.83 0.09
CA GLY A 665 24.93 -1.61 -0.62
C GLY A 665 23.54 -1.39 -0.03
N GLN A 666 22.58 -1.23 -0.91
CA GLN A 666 21.15 -1.17 -0.58
C GLN A 666 20.39 -2.23 -1.35
N PHE A 667 19.35 -2.77 -0.78
CA PHE A 667 18.44 -3.65 -1.51
C PHE A 667 17.00 -3.39 -1.13
N THR A 668 16.12 -3.75 -2.05
CA THR A 668 14.69 -3.83 -1.84
C THR A 668 14.23 -5.20 -2.30
N MET A 669 13.23 -5.76 -1.64
CA MET A 669 12.61 -7.00 -2.07
C MET A 669 11.10 -6.90 -1.99
N GLU A 670 10.44 -7.54 -2.96
CA GLU A 670 8.99 -7.65 -3.04
C GLU A 670 8.59 -9.09 -3.36
N PRO A 671 7.44 -9.58 -2.86
CA PRO A 671 6.92 -10.88 -3.27
C PRO A 671 6.70 -10.89 -4.79
N SER A 672 7.11 -11.95 -5.45
CA SER A 672 6.93 -12.10 -6.89
C SER A 672 5.99 -13.26 -7.24
N HIS A 673 6.47 -14.48 -7.09
CA HIS A 673 5.73 -15.68 -7.46
C HIS A 673 6.17 -16.86 -6.60
N TYR A 674 5.51 -17.99 -6.75
CA TYR A 674 5.88 -19.24 -6.13
C TYR A 674 6.52 -20.16 -7.16
N VAL A 675 7.56 -20.88 -6.75
CA VAL A 675 8.25 -21.86 -7.59
C VAL A 675 8.33 -23.19 -6.84
N GLU A 676 8.30 -24.28 -7.59
CA GLU A 676 8.43 -25.60 -7.05
C GLU A 676 9.81 -25.82 -6.41
N LEU A 677 9.79 -26.32 -5.20
CA LEU A 677 11.01 -26.65 -4.43
C LEU A 677 11.65 -27.94 -4.97
N SER A 678 12.98 -27.95 -5.09
CA SER A 678 13.69 -29.18 -5.49
C SER A 678 13.44 -30.31 -4.51
N LYS A 679 13.43 -31.56 -4.97
CA LYS A 679 13.06 -32.73 -4.17
C LYS A 679 13.85 -32.83 -2.85
N ASN A 680 15.18 -32.61 -2.89
CA ASN A 680 16.01 -32.70 -1.69
C ASN A 680 15.64 -31.63 -0.64
N LEU A 681 15.33 -30.42 -1.09
CA LEU A 681 14.90 -29.33 -0.20
C LEU A 681 13.47 -29.54 0.30
N ALA A 682 12.59 -30.05 -0.56
CA ALA A 682 11.23 -30.40 -0.17
C ALA A 682 11.23 -31.48 0.92
N ASP A 683 12.05 -32.54 0.78
CA ASP A 683 12.17 -33.59 1.77
C ASP A 683 12.69 -33.04 3.11
N ALA A 684 13.65 -32.10 3.08
CA ALA A 684 14.15 -31.45 4.29
C ALA A 684 13.07 -30.59 4.98
N VAL A 685 12.27 -29.85 4.20
CA VAL A 685 11.15 -29.03 4.73
C VAL A 685 10.07 -29.92 5.33
N ILE A 686 9.72 -31.03 4.66
CA ILE A 686 8.72 -32.00 5.13
C ILE A 686 9.19 -32.65 6.44
N SER A 687 10.44 -33.11 6.50
CA SER A 687 11.02 -33.73 7.69
C SER A 687 11.02 -32.77 8.88
N LYS A 688 11.48 -31.55 8.67
CA LYS A 688 11.47 -30.51 9.71
C LYS A 688 10.05 -30.21 10.22
N ARG A 689 9.05 -30.19 9.34
CA ARG A 689 7.65 -29.93 9.73
C ARG A 689 7.03 -31.10 10.49
N ARG A 690 7.39 -32.33 10.14
CA ARG A 690 6.90 -33.55 10.81
C ARG A 690 7.66 -33.91 12.11
N GLY A 691 8.72 -33.16 12.44
CA GLY A 691 9.51 -33.37 13.63
C GLY A 691 10.39 -34.63 13.57
N VAL A 692 10.77 -35.11 12.36
CA VAL A 692 11.60 -36.28 12.10
C VAL A 692 12.96 -35.84 11.54
#